data_38a19cf112c490c3803a907548e09b97
#
_entry.id   38a19cf112c490c3803a907548e09b97
#
_cell.length_a   1.000
_cell.length_b   1.000
_cell.length_c   1.000
_cell.angle_alpha   90.00
_cell.angle_beta   90.00
_cell.angle_gamma   90.00
#
_symmetry.space_group_name_H-M   'P 1'
#
loop_
_entity.id
_entity.type
_entity.pdbx_description
1 polymer ?
#
loop_
_entity_poly.entity_id
_entity_poly.type
_entity_poly.pdbx_seq_one_letter_code
_entity_poly.pdbx_strand_id
1 'polypeptide(L)'
;MLRIFLSLLFVAAISTMNAAPVKVSRIDPTDWYVGMKDPSLQLMVYGENIRETDVTTDYAGVSIDSVVRLDSPNYLLVYLNLKNAQPGTMKLKFTARKGGKTKGSFTASYQLKARDKAGEQRTGFSNSDVLYMLMPDRFASSGKYTTPQATAQLRKTLNDYVVDRSAPSLRHGGDLEGIRRHLDYFNELGVTALWLTPVLENNSPDNSLGYSTYHGYATTDYYRVDPRFGTNEEYRTLTDEAHRKGLKVVMDMIFNHCGFEHPWVADMPSNDWFNLHEWLKESKGTSNPQGTSFKQTSYKLTPVLDPYASEIDKSETTQGWFVPTMPDLNQDNPHVMKYLIQNSIWWIETVGIDGIRMDTYPYAYAEGMAQWMKSIDNEYPNFNVVGETWVTEPAYTAAWQKDSRLVDTTYNAKSASLSAERPNSYLKTVMDFSFFDRLSKAKNEETDGWWEGLNRIYNSFLYDYLYEDPDNVMTFIENHDTDRFLGNGCDTLSLKQALALLLTVRRIPQLYYGTEILMNGTKEVTDGDVRCDFPGGFPGDTRNAFTAEGRSAEENAMFNWLSRLLHWRRGNDIITRGKMKHFIPHNGIYVVSREYNGRGVIVILNGTSKQQTLDAARYRELFAGLATTDNNISVPTKDVITGKQVMFGNNMSLSPRQTLILEY
;
A
#
# COMPACT_ATOMS: atom_id res chain seq x y z
N MET A 1 -84.40 -33.93 18.18
CA MET A 1 -83.98 -32.56 18.69
C MET A 1 -83.11 -32.76 19.91
N LEU A 2 -81.81 -32.77 19.73
CA LEU A 2 -80.92 -32.64 20.90
C LEU A 2 -79.63 -32.00 20.39
N ARG A 3 -79.37 -30.74 20.80
CA ARG A 3 -78.15 -30.00 20.48
C ARG A 3 -77.10 -30.34 21.52
N ILE A 4 -75.98 -30.96 21.04
CA ILE A 4 -74.80 -31.19 21.87
C ILE A 4 -73.84 -30.03 21.61
N PHE A 5 -73.55 -29.25 22.63
CA PHE A 5 -72.47 -28.24 22.64
C PHE A 5 -71.15 -28.96 22.90
N LEU A 6 -70.23 -28.93 21.95
CA LEU A 6 -68.85 -29.34 22.16
C LEU A 6 -68.02 -28.08 22.52
N SER A 7 -67.56 -28.01 23.75
CA SER A 7 -66.60 -27.00 24.21
C SER A 7 -65.18 -27.42 23.80
N LEU A 8 -64.58 -26.72 22.84
CA LEU A 8 -63.15 -26.85 22.54
C LEU A 8 -62.33 -26.11 23.58
N LEU A 9 -61.63 -26.81 24.43
CA LEU A 9 -60.52 -26.28 25.25
C LEU A 9 -59.31 -26.02 24.34
N PHE A 10 -58.98 -24.74 24.08
CA PHE A 10 -57.70 -24.35 23.50
C PHE A 10 -56.64 -24.41 24.63
N VAL A 11 -55.82 -25.46 24.63
CA VAL A 11 -54.58 -25.51 25.39
C VAL A 11 -53.53 -24.69 24.60
N ALA A 12 -53.31 -23.45 25.02
CA ALA A 12 -52.19 -22.69 24.54
C ALA A 12 -50.89 -23.33 25.05
N ALA A 13 -50.25 -24.08 24.17
CA ALA A 13 -48.85 -24.52 24.41
C ALA A 13 -47.94 -23.28 24.39
N ILE A 14 -47.60 -22.76 25.56
CA ILE A 14 -46.55 -21.81 25.72
C ILE A 14 -45.26 -22.56 25.45
N SER A 15 -44.79 -22.51 24.20
CA SER A 15 -43.42 -22.92 23.86
C SER A 15 -42.48 -21.96 24.60
N THR A 16 -41.90 -22.44 25.68
CA THR A 16 -40.75 -21.79 26.30
C THR A 16 -39.62 -21.88 25.28
N MET A 17 -39.47 -20.83 24.47
CA MET A 17 -38.24 -20.64 23.70
C MET A 17 -37.08 -20.56 24.73
N ASN A 18 -36.35 -21.64 24.89
CA ASN A 18 -35.07 -21.62 25.56
C ASN A 18 -34.22 -20.63 24.76
N ALA A 19 -33.77 -19.55 25.41
CA ALA A 19 -32.79 -18.65 24.81
C ALA A 19 -31.57 -19.51 24.44
N ALA A 20 -31.13 -19.43 23.18
CA ALA A 20 -29.92 -20.09 22.74
C ALA A 20 -28.74 -19.72 23.67
N PRO A 21 -27.84 -20.66 23.97
CA PRO A 21 -26.70 -20.38 24.85
C PRO A 21 -25.86 -19.25 24.24
N VAL A 22 -25.49 -18.27 25.05
CA VAL A 22 -24.55 -17.20 24.64
C VAL A 22 -23.25 -17.84 24.17
N LYS A 23 -22.83 -17.50 22.95
CA LYS A 23 -21.57 -17.97 22.39
C LYS A 23 -20.88 -16.81 21.67
N VAL A 24 -19.64 -16.53 22.08
CA VAL A 24 -18.74 -15.65 21.35
C VAL A 24 -18.05 -16.47 20.25
N SER A 25 -18.16 -16.04 19.02
CA SER A 25 -17.54 -16.70 17.85
C SER A 25 -16.24 -16.04 17.44
N ARG A 26 -16.14 -14.72 17.62
CA ARG A 26 -14.94 -13.94 17.24
C ARG A 26 -14.80 -12.69 18.14
N ILE A 27 -13.57 -12.30 18.37
CA ILE A 27 -13.19 -11.01 19.00
C ILE A 27 -12.07 -10.42 18.16
N ASP A 28 -12.25 -9.17 17.70
CA ASP A 28 -11.24 -8.40 16.99
C ASP A 28 -10.85 -7.13 17.78
N PRO A 29 -9.56 -6.79 17.85
CA PRO A 29 -8.39 -7.60 17.46
C PRO A 29 -8.34 -8.94 18.20
N THR A 30 -7.67 -9.93 17.61
CA THR A 30 -7.59 -11.30 18.19
C THR A 30 -6.82 -11.38 19.50
N ASP A 31 -5.95 -10.42 19.73
CA ASP A 31 -5.13 -10.18 20.92
C ASP A 31 -4.66 -8.71 20.88
N TRP A 32 -4.06 -8.21 21.98
CA TRP A 32 -3.58 -6.83 22.01
C TRP A 32 -2.30 -6.69 22.83
N TYR A 33 -1.65 -5.53 22.69
CA TYR A 33 -0.41 -5.21 23.37
C TYR A 33 -0.64 -4.15 24.47
N VAL A 34 -0.03 -4.35 25.64
CA VAL A 34 -0.07 -3.37 26.73
C VAL A 34 1.04 -2.32 26.58
N GLY A 35 0.86 -1.18 27.23
CA GLY A 35 1.86 -0.09 27.19
C GLY A 35 1.79 0.77 25.93
N MET A 36 0.66 0.78 25.25
CA MET A 36 0.39 1.75 24.16
C MET A 36 0.20 3.15 24.75
N LYS A 37 0.56 4.19 23.99
CA LYS A 37 0.32 5.59 24.37
C LYS A 37 -1.17 5.90 24.46
N ASP A 38 -1.98 5.37 23.54
CA ASP A 38 -3.44 5.32 23.70
C ASP A 38 -3.82 4.02 24.43
N PRO A 39 -4.24 4.09 25.70
CA PRO A 39 -4.62 2.91 26.47
C PRO A 39 -6.00 2.36 26.14
N SER A 40 -6.75 3.03 25.25
CA SER A 40 -8.11 2.66 24.88
C SER A 40 -8.12 1.55 23.83
N LEU A 41 -8.73 0.42 24.17
CA LEU A 41 -8.92 -0.72 23.28
C LEU A 41 -10.40 -0.94 22.99
N GLN A 42 -10.79 -0.93 21.72
CA GLN A 42 -12.11 -1.38 21.26
C GLN A 42 -12.00 -2.86 20.88
N LEU A 43 -12.81 -3.70 21.53
CA LEU A 43 -13.02 -5.08 21.12
C LEU A 43 -14.35 -5.15 20.34
N MET A 44 -14.30 -5.59 19.09
CA MET A 44 -15.46 -5.98 18.32
C MET A 44 -15.75 -7.45 18.58
N VAL A 45 -16.86 -7.72 19.24
CA VAL A 45 -17.28 -9.05 19.61
C VAL A 45 -18.42 -9.50 18.71
N TYR A 46 -18.25 -10.65 18.05
CA TYR A 46 -19.28 -11.28 17.22
C TYR A 46 -19.72 -12.61 17.84
N GLY A 47 -21.02 -12.83 17.85
CA GLY A 47 -21.64 -14.06 18.34
C GLY A 47 -23.15 -14.00 18.26
N GLU A 48 -23.81 -15.14 18.22
CA GLU A 48 -25.26 -15.17 18.12
C GLU A 48 -25.95 -14.48 19.31
N ASN A 49 -26.73 -13.43 19.03
CA ASN A 49 -27.45 -12.61 20.01
C ASN A 49 -26.57 -12.00 21.12
N ILE A 50 -25.29 -11.72 20.83
CA ILE A 50 -24.32 -11.21 21.80
C ILE A 50 -24.65 -9.79 22.28
N ARG A 51 -25.36 -8.98 21.49
CA ARG A 51 -25.75 -7.60 21.80
C ARG A 51 -26.42 -7.46 23.16
N GLU A 52 -27.25 -8.41 23.55
CA GLU A 52 -28.05 -8.35 24.77
C GLU A 52 -27.31 -8.89 26.02
N THR A 53 -25.97 -8.96 25.97
CA THR A 53 -25.17 -9.41 27.12
C THR A 53 -24.57 -8.25 27.90
N ASP A 54 -24.42 -8.45 29.22
CA ASP A 54 -23.55 -7.63 30.05
C ASP A 54 -22.14 -8.24 30.01
N VAL A 55 -21.12 -7.37 29.96
CA VAL A 55 -19.71 -7.79 29.91
C VAL A 55 -19.02 -7.38 31.20
N THR A 56 -18.25 -8.28 31.78
CA THR A 56 -17.43 -8.02 32.97
C THR A 56 -16.05 -8.65 32.84
N THR A 57 -15.07 -8.05 33.49
CA THR A 57 -13.72 -8.59 33.70
C THR A 57 -13.25 -8.24 35.10
N ASP A 58 -12.44 -9.10 35.70
CA ASP A 58 -11.75 -8.89 36.97
C ASP A 58 -10.23 -8.78 36.80
N TYR A 59 -9.76 -8.61 35.56
CA TYR A 59 -8.35 -8.53 35.25
C TYR A 59 -7.71 -7.27 35.82
N ALA A 60 -6.67 -7.44 36.62
CA ALA A 60 -6.02 -6.31 37.31
C ALA A 60 -5.47 -5.29 36.32
N GLY A 61 -5.78 -4.00 36.55
CA GLY A 61 -5.32 -2.90 35.69
C GLY A 61 -6.15 -2.69 34.43
N VAL A 62 -7.27 -3.41 34.24
CA VAL A 62 -8.21 -3.22 33.16
C VAL A 62 -9.55 -2.72 33.69
N SER A 63 -10.11 -1.71 33.06
CA SER A 63 -11.51 -1.29 33.26
C SER A 63 -12.30 -1.37 31.96
N ILE A 64 -13.61 -1.60 32.09
CA ILE A 64 -14.54 -1.45 30.96
C ILE A 64 -15.09 -0.03 31.02
N ASP A 65 -14.74 0.79 30.02
CA ASP A 65 -15.16 2.18 29.95
C ASP A 65 -16.59 2.29 29.39
N SER A 66 -16.93 1.48 28.38
CA SER A 66 -18.26 1.41 27.81
C SER A 66 -18.52 0.11 27.04
N VAL A 67 -19.80 -0.17 26.84
CA VAL A 67 -20.30 -1.27 26.01
C VAL A 67 -21.32 -0.69 25.03
N VAL A 68 -21.00 -0.73 23.73
CA VAL A 68 -21.87 -0.21 22.66
C VAL A 68 -22.59 -1.36 21.99
N ARG A 69 -23.93 -1.30 21.99
CA ARG A 69 -24.82 -2.27 21.36
C ARG A 69 -25.13 -1.80 19.95
N LEU A 70 -24.59 -2.49 18.95
CA LEU A 70 -24.80 -2.13 17.55
C LEU A 70 -26.19 -2.53 17.05
N ASP A 71 -26.55 -2.18 15.83
CA ASP A 71 -27.87 -2.48 15.25
C ASP A 71 -28.10 -3.97 15.06
N SER A 72 -27.08 -4.69 14.57
CA SER A 72 -27.14 -6.15 14.52
C SER A 72 -27.18 -6.78 15.91
N PRO A 73 -28.06 -7.77 16.15
CA PRO A 73 -28.09 -8.48 17.41
C PRO A 73 -26.81 -9.29 17.70
N ASN A 74 -25.97 -9.49 16.69
CA ASN A 74 -24.81 -10.36 16.73
C ASN A 74 -23.50 -9.60 16.98
N TYR A 75 -23.53 -8.27 17.10
CA TYR A 75 -22.33 -7.46 17.34
C TYR A 75 -22.45 -6.63 18.64
N LEU A 76 -21.31 -6.56 19.31
CA LEU A 76 -21.13 -5.77 20.53
C LEU A 76 -19.74 -5.16 20.52
N LEU A 77 -19.60 -3.87 20.83
CA LEU A 77 -18.31 -3.25 21.06
C LEU A 77 -18.06 -3.09 22.54
N VAL A 78 -16.88 -3.51 22.99
CA VAL A 78 -16.43 -3.35 24.38
C VAL A 78 -15.20 -2.46 24.38
N TYR A 79 -15.32 -1.29 25.00
CA TYR A 79 -14.21 -0.37 25.18
C TYR A 79 -13.54 -0.60 26.50
N LEU A 80 -12.25 -0.91 26.45
CA LEU A 80 -11.41 -1.19 27.61
C LEU A 80 -10.38 -0.07 27.78
N ASN A 81 -10.01 0.20 29.03
CA ASN A 81 -8.86 1.00 29.38
C ASN A 81 -7.75 0.07 29.93
N LEU A 82 -6.61 0.10 29.27
CA LEU A 82 -5.46 -0.78 29.57
C LEU A 82 -4.30 -0.04 30.23
N LYS A 83 -4.50 1.20 30.73
CA LYS A 83 -3.41 2.07 31.22
C LYS A 83 -2.50 1.39 32.23
N ASN A 84 -3.07 0.55 33.10
CA ASN A 84 -2.33 -0.13 34.16
C ASN A 84 -2.25 -1.66 33.97
N ALA A 85 -2.68 -2.15 32.81
CA ALA A 85 -2.69 -3.57 32.52
C ALA A 85 -1.28 -4.12 32.34
N GLN A 86 -1.09 -5.37 32.78
CA GLN A 86 0.13 -6.14 32.53
C GLN A 86 -0.14 -7.23 31.47
N PRO A 87 0.89 -7.77 30.81
CA PRO A 87 0.72 -8.90 29.89
C PRO A 87 0.14 -10.12 30.62
N GLY A 88 -0.76 -10.86 29.97
CA GLY A 88 -1.36 -12.07 30.50
C GLY A 88 -2.70 -12.40 29.84
N THR A 89 -3.38 -13.42 30.34
CA THR A 89 -4.68 -13.87 29.83
C THR A 89 -5.82 -13.23 30.60
N MET A 90 -6.49 -12.26 30.00
CA MET A 90 -7.70 -11.65 30.52
C MET A 90 -8.91 -12.54 30.24
N LYS A 91 -9.85 -12.61 31.19
CA LYS A 91 -11.15 -13.28 31.01
C LYS A 91 -12.24 -12.24 30.87
N LEU A 92 -13.02 -12.32 29.78
CA LEU A 92 -14.21 -11.52 29.54
C LEU A 92 -15.45 -12.41 29.74
N LYS A 93 -16.30 -12.07 30.68
CA LYS A 93 -17.52 -12.82 30.96
C LYS A 93 -18.71 -12.07 30.35
N PHE A 94 -19.42 -12.74 29.46
CA PHE A 94 -20.63 -12.29 28.79
C PHE A 94 -21.83 -12.95 29.47
N THR A 95 -22.78 -12.15 29.96
CA THR A 95 -23.93 -12.64 30.71
C THR A 95 -25.22 -12.18 30.05
N ALA A 96 -25.99 -13.12 29.48
CA ALA A 96 -27.30 -12.80 28.91
C ALA A 96 -28.36 -12.67 30.03
N ARG A 97 -29.15 -11.60 29.93
CA ARG A 97 -30.27 -11.35 30.87
C ARG A 97 -31.57 -11.19 30.11
N LYS A 98 -32.67 -11.70 30.66
CA LYS A 98 -34.04 -11.47 30.19
C LYS A 98 -34.96 -11.27 31.38
N GLY A 99 -35.61 -10.11 31.43
CA GLY A 99 -36.47 -9.76 32.56
C GLY A 99 -35.74 -9.72 33.92
N GLY A 100 -34.48 -9.25 33.94
CA GLY A 100 -33.63 -9.18 35.15
C GLY A 100 -33.00 -10.51 35.60
N LYS A 101 -33.36 -11.65 34.97
CA LYS A 101 -32.83 -12.97 35.32
C LYS A 101 -31.71 -13.39 34.36
N THR A 102 -30.63 -13.94 34.90
CA THR A 102 -29.56 -14.56 34.09
C THR A 102 -30.09 -15.77 33.32
N LYS A 103 -29.89 -15.79 32.03
CA LYS A 103 -30.29 -16.87 31.10
C LYS A 103 -29.13 -17.76 30.66
N GLY A 104 -27.92 -17.26 30.76
CA GLY A 104 -26.70 -17.97 30.40
C GLY A 104 -25.49 -17.05 30.50
N SER A 105 -24.31 -17.64 30.51
CA SER A 105 -23.06 -16.87 30.45
C SER A 105 -22.01 -17.65 29.65
N PHE A 106 -21.11 -16.91 29.01
CA PHE A 106 -19.93 -17.41 28.30
C PHE A 106 -18.70 -16.64 28.79
N THR A 107 -17.56 -17.31 28.90
CA THR A 107 -16.29 -16.64 29.23
C THR A 107 -15.31 -16.84 28.10
N ALA A 108 -14.86 -15.75 27.51
CA ALA A 108 -13.78 -15.73 26.53
C ALA A 108 -12.45 -15.44 27.21
N SER A 109 -11.40 -16.10 26.76
CA SER A 109 -10.02 -15.76 27.12
C SER A 109 -9.46 -14.83 26.06
N TYR A 110 -8.82 -13.73 26.48
CA TYR A 110 -8.23 -12.73 25.62
C TYR A 110 -6.78 -12.46 26.05
N GLN A 111 -5.84 -12.47 25.07
CA GLN A 111 -4.43 -12.31 25.37
C GLN A 111 -4.03 -10.83 25.31
N LEU A 112 -3.41 -10.37 26.40
CA LEU A 112 -2.67 -9.13 26.45
C LEU A 112 -1.18 -9.46 26.40
N LYS A 113 -0.48 -8.94 25.39
CA LYS A 113 0.93 -9.24 25.10
C LYS A 113 1.84 -8.10 25.53
N ALA A 114 3.10 -8.42 25.83
CA ALA A 114 4.15 -7.42 25.90
C ALA A 114 4.57 -6.98 24.50
N ARG A 115 4.98 -5.73 24.35
CA ARG A 115 5.59 -5.22 23.12
C ARG A 115 7.05 -5.69 23.01
N ASP A 116 7.48 -6.01 21.80
CA ASP A 116 8.89 -6.36 21.53
C ASP A 116 9.80 -5.10 21.52
N LYS A 117 9.26 -3.96 21.08
CA LYS A 117 9.98 -2.68 20.97
C LYS A 117 9.07 -1.52 21.38
N ALA A 118 9.66 -0.47 21.92
CA ALA A 118 8.96 0.80 22.10
C ALA A 118 8.64 1.44 20.76
N GLY A 119 7.58 2.27 20.70
CA GLY A 119 7.14 2.90 19.46
C GLY A 119 8.21 3.75 18.79
N GLU A 120 9.01 4.46 19.56
CA GLU A 120 10.12 5.29 19.08
C GLU A 120 11.26 4.48 18.43
N GLN A 121 11.36 3.19 18.72
CA GLN A 121 12.37 2.29 18.15
C GLN A 121 11.94 1.67 16.81
N ARG A 122 10.67 1.84 16.44
CA ARG A 122 10.16 1.39 15.14
C ARG A 122 10.42 2.45 14.09
N THR A 123 11.36 2.16 13.20
CA THR A 123 11.79 3.09 12.14
C THR A 123 11.25 2.63 10.79
N GLY A 124 10.64 3.55 10.05
CA GLY A 124 10.09 3.29 8.73
C GLY A 124 11.12 3.36 7.60
N PHE A 125 10.62 3.24 6.37
CA PHE A 125 11.39 3.51 5.17
C PHE A 125 11.57 5.03 4.96
N SER A 126 12.56 5.41 4.15
CA SER A 126 12.89 6.81 3.86
C SER A 126 13.54 6.94 2.46
N ASN A 127 14.02 8.13 2.10
CA ASN A 127 14.78 8.36 0.88
C ASN A 127 16.13 7.62 0.82
N SER A 128 16.57 7.01 1.94
CA SER A 128 17.73 6.11 1.95
C SER A 128 17.39 4.72 1.39
N ASP A 129 16.12 4.38 1.34
CA ASP A 129 15.64 3.08 0.89
C ASP A 129 15.31 3.07 -0.61
N VAL A 130 15.23 1.86 -1.14
CA VAL A 130 14.64 1.53 -2.44
C VAL A 130 13.61 0.46 -2.20
N LEU A 131 12.33 0.78 -2.45
CA LEU A 131 11.24 -0.16 -2.29
C LEU A 131 11.13 -1.04 -3.52
N TYR A 132 11.15 -2.35 -3.32
CA TYR A 132 10.87 -3.33 -4.37
C TYR A 132 9.46 -3.85 -4.19
N MET A 133 8.56 -3.38 -5.07
CA MET A 133 7.18 -3.79 -5.07
C MET A 133 7.00 -5.12 -5.77
N LEU A 134 6.32 -6.06 -5.14
CA LEU A 134 6.00 -7.37 -5.71
C LEU A 134 4.58 -7.82 -5.34
N MET A 135 4.03 -8.72 -6.18
CA MET A 135 2.75 -9.36 -5.96
C MET A 135 2.99 -10.80 -5.46
N PRO A 136 2.56 -11.13 -4.23
CA PRO A 136 2.78 -12.47 -3.66
C PRO A 136 2.30 -13.59 -4.57
N ASP A 137 1.11 -13.46 -5.16
CA ASP A 137 0.53 -14.46 -6.07
C ASP A 137 1.36 -14.71 -7.34
N ARG A 138 2.19 -13.73 -7.77
CA ARG A 138 2.91 -13.73 -9.06
C ARG A 138 4.42 -13.85 -8.95
N PHE A 139 4.97 -13.73 -7.75
CA PHE A 139 6.42 -13.67 -7.57
C PHE A 139 7.05 -15.05 -7.39
N ALA A 140 6.63 -15.81 -6.37
CA ALA A 140 7.18 -17.15 -6.15
C ALA A 140 6.24 -18.02 -5.32
N SER A 141 6.19 -19.31 -5.65
CA SER A 141 5.41 -20.33 -4.96
C SER A 141 6.32 -21.34 -4.26
N SER A 142 6.01 -21.61 -3.01
CA SER A 142 6.64 -22.74 -2.30
C SER A 142 6.12 -24.11 -2.74
N GLY A 143 4.99 -24.13 -3.44
CA GLY A 143 4.22 -25.34 -3.76
C GLY A 143 3.38 -25.87 -2.60
N LYS A 144 3.49 -25.30 -1.39
CA LYS A 144 2.82 -25.79 -0.18
C LYS A 144 1.31 -25.62 -0.26
N TYR A 145 0.82 -24.49 -0.76
CA TYR A 145 -0.59 -24.11 -0.75
C TYR A 145 -1.34 -24.52 -2.04
N THR A 146 -0.64 -25.01 -3.03
CA THR A 146 -1.21 -25.48 -4.32
C THR A 146 -1.33 -27.01 -4.44
N THR A 147 -0.99 -27.75 -3.37
CA THR A 147 -1.18 -29.21 -3.36
C THR A 147 -2.66 -29.59 -3.40
N PRO A 148 -3.02 -30.78 -3.91
CA PRO A 148 -4.41 -31.25 -3.92
C PRO A 148 -5.05 -31.25 -2.52
N GLN A 149 -4.29 -31.59 -1.48
CA GLN A 149 -4.73 -31.58 -0.08
C GLN A 149 -5.02 -30.16 0.43
N ALA A 150 -4.11 -29.22 0.16
CA ALA A 150 -4.29 -27.82 0.53
C ALA A 150 -5.50 -27.21 -0.20
N THR A 151 -5.62 -27.43 -1.50
CA THR A 151 -6.76 -26.97 -2.29
C THR A 151 -8.09 -27.55 -1.77
N ALA A 152 -8.15 -28.84 -1.44
CA ALA A 152 -9.32 -29.46 -0.84
C ALA A 152 -9.69 -28.86 0.53
N GLN A 153 -8.71 -28.41 1.31
CA GLN A 153 -8.96 -27.73 2.57
C GLN A 153 -9.46 -26.29 2.36
N LEU A 154 -8.90 -25.55 1.43
CA LEU A 154 -9.32 -24.19 1.08
C LEU A 154 -10.78 -24.15 0.60
N ARG A 155 -11.19 -25.12 -0.21
CA ARG A 155 -12.59 -25.27 -0.70
C ARG A 155 -13.66 -25.33 0.40
N LYS A 156 -13.28 -25.63 1.63
CA LYS A 156 -14.24 -25.71 2.75
C LYS A 156 -14.63 -24.33 3.28
N THR A 157 -13.82 -23.32 3.05
CA THR A 157 -13.96 -21.99 3.68
C THR A 157 -13.89 -20.83 2.70
N LEU A 158 -13.36 -21.07 1.49
CA LEU A 158 -13.14 -20.03 0.48
C LEU A 158 -13.81 -20.42 -0.84
N ASN A 159 -14.42 -19.46 -1.50
CA ASN A 159 -15.00 -19.61 -2.84
C ASN A 159 -13.90 -19.55 -3.91
N ASP A 160 -12.89 -18.69 -3.71
CA ASP A 160 -11.79 -18.43 -4.63
C ASP A 160 -10.60 -19.35 -4.32
N TYR A 161 -10.60 -20.54 -4.88
CA TYR A 161 -9.61 -21.60 -4.65
C TYR A 161 -8.99 -22.20 -5.93
N VAL A 162 -9.33 -21.65 -7.09
CA VAL A 162 -8.78 -22.11 -8.36
C VAL A 162 -7.44 -21.47 -8.62
N VAL A 163 -6.45 -22.31 -8.91
CA VAL A 163 -5.10 -21.88 -9.33
C VAL A 163 -4.92 -22.29 -10.79
N ASP A 164 -4.76 -21.32 -11.68
CA ASP A 164 -4.54 -21.54 -13.11
C ASP A 164 -3.62 -20.44 -13.69
N ARG A 165 -2.35 -20.77 -13.85
CA ARG A 165 -1.33 -19.86 -14.39
C ARG A 165 -1.51 -19.52 -15.88
N SER A 166 -2.37 -20.24 -16.60
CA SER A 166 -2.70 -19.91 -17.99
C SER A 166 -3.76 -18.81 -18.11
N ALA A 167 -4.45 -18.49 -17.01
CA ALA A 167 -5.52 -17.50 -16.96
C ALA A 167 -5.08 -16.24 -16.18
N PRO A 168 -4.78 -15.13 -16.87
CA PRO A 168 -4.22 -13.91 -16.25
C PRO A 168 -5.05 -13.33 -15.09
N SER A 169 -6.37 -13.59 -15.08
CA SER A 169 -7.31 -13.09 -14.08
C SER A 169 -7.55 -14.06 -12.92
N LEU A 170 -6.91 -15.23 -12.92
CA LEU A 170 -7.00 -16.20 -11.83
C LEU A 170 -5.74 -16.19 -10.97
N ARG A 171 -5.78 -16.91 -9.84
CA ARG A 171 -4.61 -17.07 -8.96
C ARG A 171 -3.57 -17.97 -9.62
N HIS A 172 -2.29 -17.62 -9.42
CA HIS A 172 -1.15 -18.40 -9.91
C HIS A 172 -0.46 -19.20 -8.80
N GLY A 173 -0.77 -18.88 -7.52
CA GLY A 173 -0.37 -19.69 -6.38
C GLY A 173 1.00 -19.37 -5.81
N GLY A 174 1.49 -18.16 -6.00
CA GLY A 174 2.61 -17.64 -5.23
C GLY A 174 2.24 -17.45 -3.76
N ASP A 175 3.23 -17.47 -2.85
CA ASP A 175 3.01 -17.45 -1.42
C ASP A 175 4.17 -16.80 -0.63
N LEU A 176 3.95 -16.52 0.66
CA LEU A 176 4.93 -15.88 1.53
C LEU A 176 6.21 -16.72 1.71
N GLU A 177 6.07 -18.03 1.78
CA GLU A 177 7.21 -18.94 1.88
C GLU A 177 8.04 -18.94 0.60
N GLY A 178 7.40 -18.84 -0.58
CA GLY A 178 8.07 -18.66 -1.85
C GLY A 178 8.91 -17.39 -1.87
N ILE A 179 8.37 -16.25 -1.41
CA ILE A 179 9.10 -14.99 -1.28
C ILE A 179 10.26 -15.15 -0.29
N ARG A 180 10.03 -15.76 0.88
CA ARG A 180 11.03 -15.95 1.93
C ARG A 180 12.26 -16.72 1.43
N ARG A 181 12.07 -17.72 0.58
CA ARG A 181 13.16 -18.50 -0.02
C ARG A 181 14.06 -17.69 -0.97
N HIS A 182 13.58 -16.54 -1.44
CA HIS A 182 14.29 -15.69 -2.39
C HIS A 182 14.80 -14.37 -1.77
N LEU A 183 14.87 -14.26 -0.43
CA LEU A 183 15.38 -13.05 0.22
C LEU A 183 16.81 -12.67 -0.19
N ASP A 184 17.67 -13.64 -0.53
CA ASP A 184 19.04 -13.39 -0.99
C ASP A 184 19.09 -12.71 -2.36
N TYR A 185 18.11 -12.98 -3.23
CA TYR A 185 17.98 -12.31 -4.52
C TYR A 185 17.84 -10.80 -4.38
N PHE A 186 17.04 -10.34 -3.41
CA PHE A 186 16.86 -8.91 -3.17
C PHE A 186 18.13 -8.24 -2.68
N ASN A 187 18.92 -8.93 -1.86
CA ASN A 187 20.24 -8.45 -1.44
C ASN A 187 21.25 -8.43 -2.59
N GLU A 188 21.26 -9.45 -3.47
CA GLU A 188 22.08 -9.47 -4.67
C GLU A 188 21.74 -8.31 -5.60
N LEU A 189 20.47 -8.02 -5.77
CA LEU A 189 20.00 -6.86 -6.53
C LEU A 189 20.41 -5.53 -5.86
N GLY A 190 20.31 -5.43 -4.53
CA GLY A 190 20.70 -4.25 -3.74
C GLY A 190 19.55 -3.37 -3.27
N VAL A 191 18.28 -3.83 -3.35
CA VAL A 191 17.13 -3.14 -2.77
C VAL A 191 17.15 -3.24 -1.24
N THR A 192 16.39 -2.39 -0.56
CA THR A 192 16.44 -2.28 0.91
C THR A 192 15.10 -2.45 1.60
N ALA A 193 14.01 -2.43 0.84
CA ALA A 193 12.66 -2.62 1.37
C ALA A 193 11.81 -3.43 0.38
N LEU A 194 10.97 -4.31 0.91
CA LEU A 194 10.00 -5.09 0.13
C LEU A 194 8.61 -4.52 0.40
N TRP A 195 7.91 -4.13 -0.65
CA TRP A 195 6.50 -3.79 -0.58
C TRP A 195 5.70 -4.92 -1.26
N LEU A 196 4.95 -5.66 -0.46
CA LEU A 196 4.05 -6.72 -0.92
C LEU A 196 2.66 -6.12 -1.17
N THR A 197 2.03 -6.40 -2.34
CA THR A 197 0.60 -6.13 -2.49
C THR A 197 -0.17 -6.86 -1.39
N PRO A 198 -1.44 -6.50 -1.12
CA PRO A 198 -2.11 -6.93 0.12
C PRO A 198 -2.05 -8.44 0.35
N VAL A 199 -1.65 -8.83 1.55
CA VAL A 199 -1.50 -10.23 1.97
C VAL A 199 -2.67 -10.74 2.81
N LEU A 200 -3.62 -9.85 3.15
CA LEU A 200 -4.80 -10.23 3.95
C LEU A 200 -5.77 -11.10 3.17
N GLU A 201 -6.60 -11.86 3.87
CA GLU A 201 -7.59 -12.72 3.25
C GLU A 201 -8.45 -11.96 2.24
N ASN A 202 -8.53 -12.51 1.04
CA ASN A 202 -9.27 -11.96 -0.09
C ASN A 202 -10.09 -13.08 -0.75
N ASN A 203 -11.34 -13.20 -0.39
CA ASN A 203 -12.23 -14.19 -0.95
C ASN A 203 -13.12 -13.58 -2.03
N SER A 204 -13.14 -14.16 -3.22
CA SER A 204 -14.05 -13.74 -4.29
C SER A 204 -15.42 -14.37 -4.11
N PRO A 205 -16.49 -13.74 -4.61
CA PRO A 205 -17.83 -14.30 -4.54
C PRO A 205 -17.97 -15.68 -5.20
N ASP A 206 -17.44 -15.86 -6.41
CA ASP A 206 -17.49 -17.13 -7.14
C ASP A 206 -16.52 -17.15 -8.32
N ASN A 207 -15.70 -18.17 -8.40
CA ASN A 207 -14.78 -18.39 -9.53
C ASN A 207 -15.48 -18.67 -10.87
N SER A 208 -16.77 -18.98 -10.87
CA SER A 208 -17.56 -19.15 -12.12
C SER A 208 -17.61 -17.88 -12.97
N LEU A 209 -17.30 -16.71 -12.37
CA LEU A 209 -17.19 -15.44 -13.08
C LEU A 209 -15.89 -15.29 -13.89
N GLY A 210 -14.96 -16.26 -13.82
CA GLY A 210 -13.71 -16.27 -14.58
C GLY A 210 -12.63 -15.29 -14.07
N TYR A 211 -12.78 -14.76 -12.86
CA TYR A 211 -11.77 -13.94 -12.20
C TYR A 211 -11.62 -14.29 -10.71
N SER A 212 -10.51 -13.90 -10.12
CA SER A 212 -10.26 -14.01 -8.69
C SER A 212 -9.66 -12.71 -8.13
N THR A 213 -9.70 -12.55 -6.81
CA THR A 213 -9.10 -11.39 -6.13
C THR A 213 -7.62 -11.62 -5.80
N TYR A 214 -6.87 -12.23 -6.74
CA TYR A 214 -5.44 -12.55 -6.58
C TYR A 214 -4.56 -11.34 -6.22
N HIS A 215 -5.03 -10.16 -6.58
CA HIS A 215 -4.34 -8.89 -6.34
C HIS A 215 -4.33 -8.46 -4.87
N GLY A 216 -5.28 -8.96 -4.05
CA GLY A 216 -5.34 -8.70 -2.63
C GLY A 216 -6.20 -7.50 -2.19
N TYR A 217 -6.76 -6.70 -3.11
CA TYR A 217 -7.43 -5.43 -2.79
C TYR A 217 -8.91 -5.55 -2.39
N ALA A 218 -9.42 -6.75 -2.12
CA ALA A 218 -10.80 -6.99 -1.66
C ALA A 218 -10.81 -7.78 -0.34
N THR A 219 -10.28 -7.18 0.72
CA THR A 219 -10.05 -7.80 2.03
C THR A 219 -11.35 -8.35 2.65
N THR A 220 -11.33 -9.60 3.07
CA THR A 220 -12.44 -10.28 3.74
C THR A 220 -12.16 -10.64 5.20
N ASP A 221 -10.91 -10.51 5.65
CA ASP A 221 -10.52 -10.60 7.06
C ASP A 221 -9.31 -9.69 7.34
N TYR A 222 -9.49 -8.66 8.16
CA TYR A 222 -8.47 -7.67 8.48
C TYR A 222 -7.38 -8.14 9.46
N TYR A 223 -7.57 -9.27 10.15
CA TYR A 223 -6.63 -9.80 11.15
C TYR A 223 -6.00 -11.14 10.75
N ARG A 224 -6.16 -11.51 9.48
CA ARG A 224 -5.69 -12.80 8.99
C ARG A 224 -5.00 -12.67 7.64
N VAL A 225 -3.82 -13.26 7.52
CA VAL A 225 -3.18 -13.50 6.22
C VAL A 225 -4.05 -14.46 5.40
N ASP A 226 -4.11 -14.23 4.10
CA ASP A 226 -4.82 -15.11 3.17
C ASP A 226 -4.28 -16.55 3.28
N PRO A 227 -5.14 -17.54 3.56
CA PRO A 227 -4.69 -18.93 3.73
C PRO A 227 -4.03 -19.53 2.48
N ARG A 228 -4.18 -18.89 1.32
CA ARG A 228 -3.48 -19.27 0.09
C ARG A 228 -2.06 -18.71 0.04
N PHE A 229 -1.78 -17.63 0.76
CA PHE A 229 -0.43 -17.05 0.90
C PHE A 229 0.32 -17.59 2.11
N GLY A 230 -0.39 -18.02 3.16
CA GLY A 230 0.23 -18.50 4.38
C GLY A 230 -0.56 -18.21 5.65
N THR A 231 0.18 -17.95 6.73
CA THR A 231 -0.36 -17.65 8.05
C THR A 231 0.25 -16.35 8.59
N ASN A 232 -0.36 -15.78 9.64
CA ASN A 232 0.20 -14.62 10.34
C ASN A 232 1.62 -14.89 10.85
N GLU A 233 1.89 -16.11 11.31
CA GLU A 233 3.21 -16.51 11.80
C GLU A 233 4.24 -16.64 10.66
N GLU A 234 3.83 -17.12 9.49
CA GLU A 234 4.70 -17.17 8.32
C GLU A 234 5.02 -15.76 7.81
N TYR A 235 4.08 -14.81 7.90
CA TYR A 235 4.36 -13.41 7.58
C TYR A 235 5.35 -12.80 8.57
N ARG A 236 5.18 -13.05 9.87
CA ARG A 236 6.17 -12.66 10.89
C ARG A 236 7.55 -13.28 10.61
N THR A 237 7.60 -14.58 10.30
CA THR A 237 8.86 -15.27 9.98
C THR A 237 9.55 -14.65 8.76
N LEU A 238 8.81 -14.33 7.71
CA LEU A 238 9.34 -13.64 6.53
C LEU A 238 9.93 -12.28 6.93
N THR A 239 9.21 -11.48 7.72
CA THR A 239 9.66 -10.16 8.18
C THR A 239 10.92 -10.26 9.05
N ASP A 240 10.94 -11.18 10.01
CA ASP A 240 12.09 -11.41 10.88
C ASP A 240 13.34 -11.84 10.08
N GLU A 241 13.17 -12.67 9.05
CA GLU A 241 14.28 -13.06 8.17
C GLU A 241 14.72 -11.93 7.24
N ALA A 242 13.79 -11.15 6.71
CA ALA A 242 14.07 -9.94 5.94
C ALA A 242 14.92 -8.97 6.77
N HIS A 243 14.54 -8.71 8.02
CA HIS A 243 15.30 -7.85 8.95
C HIS A 243 16.72 -8.36 9.20
N ARG A 244 16.91 -9.69 9.42
CA ARG A 244 18.24 -10.27 9.56
C ARG A 244 19.13 -10.07 8.34
N LYS A 245 18.52 -9.92 7.17
CA LYS A 245 19.21 -9.63 5.90
C LYS A 245 19.29 -8.13 5.58
N GLY A 246 18.83 -7.26 6.50
CA GLY A 246 18.85 -5.80 6.33
C GLY A 246 17.80 -5.27 5.36
N LEU A 247 16.72 -6.02 5.13
CA LEU A 247 15.57 -5.63 4.32
C LEU A 247 14.42 -5.20 5.22
N LYS A 248 13.77 -4.10 4.89
CA LYS A 248 12.51 -3.64 5.50
C LYS A 248 11.31 -4.30 4.82
N VAL A 249 10.17 -4.33 5.50
CA VAL A 249 8.91 -4.85 4.94
C VAL A 249 7.82 -3.78 5.05
N VAL A 250 7.22 -3.45 3.92
CA VAL A 250 6.10 -2.49 3.81
C VAL A 250 4.83 -3.26 3.48
N MET A 251 3.81 -3.10 4.30
CA MET A 251 2.51 -3.75 4.15
C MET A 251 1.55 -2.84 3.39
N ASP A 252 0.86 -3.40 2.41
CA ASP A 252 -0.24 -2.74 1.72
C ASP A 252 -1.55 -2.91 2.50
N MET A 253 -2.25 -1.81 2.78
CA MET A 253 -3.51 -1.80 3.53
C MET A 253 -4.60 -1.07 2.76
N ILE A 254 -5.84 -1.53 2.90
CA ILE A 254 -7.02 -0.99 2.24
C ILE A 254 -8.02 -0.56 3.30
N PHE A 255 -8.29 0.76 3.43
CA PHE A 255 -9.24 1.30 4.40
C PHE A 255 -10.46 1.95 3.77
N ASN A 256 -10.41 2.20 2.46
CA ASN A 256 -11.54 2.74 1.73
C ASN A 256 -12.69 1.74 1.62
N HIS A 257 -12.40 0.47 1.36
CA HIS A 257 -13.39 -0.56 1.11
C HIS A 257 -12.96 -1.93 1.65
N CYS A 258 -13.87 -2.87 1.70
CA CYS A 258 -13.56 -4.29 1.91
C CYS A 258 -14.03 -5.14 0.73
N GLY A 259 -13.81 -6.45 0.79
CA GLY A 259 -14.40 -7.39 -0.18
C GLY A 259 -15.86 -7.69 0.14
N PHE A 260 -16.66 -7.98 -0.89
CA PHE A 260 -18.09 -8.29 -0.72
C PHE A 260 -18.35 -9.56 0.10
N GLU A 261 -17.42 -10.51 0.12
CA GLU A 261 -17.50 -11.71 0.97
C GLU A 261 -17.05 -11.48 2.42
N HIS A 262 -16.78 -10.21 2.81
CA HIS A 262 -16.52 -9.89 4.21
C HIS A 262 -17.75 -10.18 5.08
N PRO A 263 -17.63 -10.82 6.26
CA PRO A 263 -18.77 -11.15 7.12
C PRO A 263 -19.69 -9.97 7.46
N TRP A 264 -19.16 -8.74 7.48
CA TRP A 264 -19.95 -7.54 7.69
C TRP A 264 -21.00 -7.27 6.61
N VAL A 265 -20.80 -7.78 5.40
CA VAL A 265 -21.77 -7.61 4.30
C VAL A 265 -22.97 -8.50 4.52
N ALA A 266 -22.76 -9.73 5.01
CA ALA A 266 -23.84 -10.67 5.32
C ALA A 266 -24.61 -10.32 6.60
N ASP A 267 -23.90 -9.76 7.60
CA ASP A 267 -24.46 -9.35 8.89
C ASP A 267 -23.82 -8.02 9.29
N MET A 268 -24.42 -6.91 8.82
CA MET A 268 -23.86 -5.58 8.98
C MET A 268 -23.91 -5.12 10.44
N PRO A 269 -22.79 -4.68 11.04
CA PRO A 269 -22.72 -4.33 12.45
C PRO A 269 -23.67 -3.19 12.85
N SER A 270 -23.65 -2.08 12.10
CA SER A 270 -24.60 -0.96 12.24
C SER A 270 -25.03 -0.45 10.88
N ASN A 271 -26.17 0.26 10.85
CA ASN A 271 -26.76 0.74 9.60
C ASN A 271 -25.90 1.75 8.83
N ASP A 272 -24.92 2.32 9.47
CA ASP A 272 -23.94 3.28 8.95
C ASP A 272 -22.52 2.72 8.84
N TRP A 273 -22.36 1.39 8.81
CA TRP A 273 -21.05 0.73 8.69
C TRP A 273 -20.42 0.92 7.32
N PHE A 274 -21.26 0.93 6.28
CA PHE A 274 -20.89 1.17 4.89
C PHE A 274 -21.58 2.43 4.37
N ASN A 275 -20.92 3.13 3.45
CA ASN A 275 -21.57 4.10 2.60
C ASN A 275 -22.50 3.40 1.60
N LEU A 276 -23.63 4.03 1.26
CA LEU A 276 -24.66 3.47 0.37
C LEU A 276 -25.21 2.11 0.84
N HIS A 277 -25.35 1.91 2.14
CA HIS A 277 -25.80 0.65 2.75
C HIS A 277 -27.21 0.21 2.30
N GLU A 278 -28.06 1.11 1.84
CA GLU A 278 -29.39 0.76 1.30
C GLU A 278 -29.28 -0.16 0.09
N TRP A 279 -28.25 0.01 -0.74
CA TRP A 279 -28.00 -0.89 -1.85
C TRP A 279 -27.71 -2.34 -1.39
N LEU A 280 -27.00 -2.52 -0.28
CA LEU A 280 -26.77 -3.85 0.30
C LEU A 280 -28.07 -4.54 0.69
N LYS A 281 -29.01 -3.80 1.29
CA LYS A 281 -30.33 -4.32 1.67
C LYS A 281 -31.13 -4.72 0.42
N GLU A 282 -31.12 -3.90 -0.61
CA GLU A 282 -31.79 -4.17 -1.89
C GLU A 282 -31.18 -5.35 -2.64
N SER A 283 -29.85 -5.50 -2.60
CA SER A 283 -29.14 -6.57 -3.28
C SER A 283 -29.34 -7.95 -2.67
N LYS A 284 -29.92 -8.03 -1.47
CA LYS A 284 -30.11 -9.26 -0.69
C LYS A 284 -28.82 -10.06 -0.48
N GLY A 285 -27.67 -9.38 -0.43
CA GLY A 285 -26.38 -9.98 -0.25
C GLY A 285 -25.80 -10.66 -1.50
N THR A 286 -26.26 -10.34 -2.69
CA THR A 286 -25.65 -10.83 -3.94
C THR A 286 -24.55 -9.87 -4.42
N SER A 287 -23.45 -10.42 -4.91
CA SER A 287 -22.30 -9.65 -5.42
C SER A 287 -22.56 -8.96 -6.77
N ASN A 288 -23.65 -9.30 -7.44
CA ASN A 288 -24.04 -8.68 -8.71
C ASN A 288 -25.55 -8.41 -8.73
N PRO A 289 -26.01 -7.35 -8.08
CA PRO A 289 -27.41 -6.99 -8.01
C PRO A 289 -27.87 -6.36 -9.33
N GLN A 290 -28.17 -7.19 -10.32
CA GLN A 290 -28.72 -6.70 -11.58
C GLN A 290 -30.01 -5.91 -11.32
N GLY A 291 -30.01 -4.63 -11.71
CA GLY A 291 -31.17 -3.75 -11.64
C GLY A 291 -31.26 -2.86 -10.38
N THR A 292 -30.31 -2.88 -9.47
CA THR A 292 -30.23 -1.94 -8.36
C THR A 292 -29.41 -0.71 -8.71
N SER A 293 -29.77 0.47 -8.18
CA SER A 293 -29.04 1.72 -8.38
C SER A 293 -27.83 1.81 -7.46
N PHE A 294 -26.85 0.96 -7.71
CA PHE A 294 -25.53 1.08 -7.13
C PHE A 294 -24.86 2.37 -7.60
N LYS A 295 -24.29 3.14 -6.66
CA LYS A 295 -23.50 4.32 -6.99
C LYS A 295 -22.02 3.98 -6.94
N GLN A 296 -21.43 3.86 -8.11
CA GLN A 296 -19.99 3.74 -8.28
C GLN A 296 -19.33 5.09 -7.97
N THR A 297 -18.11 5.06 -7.43
CA THR A 297 -17.32 6.29 -7.28
C THR A 297 -17.12 6.96 -8.63
N SER A 298 -17.06 8.28 -8.64
CA SER A 298 -16.75 9.05 -9.85
C SER A 298 -15.33 8.79 -10.38
N TYR A 299 -14.45 8.18 -9.57
CA TYR A 299 -13.00 8.06 -9.80
C TYR A 299 -12.27 9.38 -10.00
N LYS A 300 -12.93 10.51 -9.78
CA LYS A 300 -12.37 11.86 -9.94
C LYS A 300 -11.93 12.38 -8.57
N LEU A 301 -10.63 12.42 -8.32
CA LEU A 301 -10.08 12.94 -7.06
C LEU A 301 -10.05 14.47 -6.98
N THR A 302 -10.20 15.14 -8.12
CA THR A 302 -10.18 16.60 -8.18
C THR A 302 -11.26 17.29 -7.35
N PRO A 303 -12.53 16.81 -7.28
CA PRO A 303 -13.56 17.45 -6.45
C PRO A 303 -13.21 17.55 -4.98
N VAL A 304 -12.41 16.61 -4.45
CA VAL A 304 -12.02 16.58 -3.03
C VAL A 304 -11.12 17.77 -2.65
N LEU A 305 -10.41 18.33 -3.63
CA LEU A 305 -9.48 19.45 -3.44
C LEU A 305 -9.93 20.75 -4.14
N ASP A 306 -10.96 20.66 -4.98
CA ASP A 306 -11.48 21.82 -5.71
C ASP A 306 -12.39 22.68 -4.80
N PRO A 307 -12.03 23.93 -4.51
CA PRO A 307 -12.85 24.82 -3.68
C PRO A 307 -14.19 25.18 -4.30
N TYR A 308 -14.39 24.91 -5.59
CA TYR A 308 -15.62 25.20 -6.33
C TYR A 308 -16.46 23.96 -6.62
N ALA A 309 -15.97 22.77 -6.24
CA ALA A 309 -16.70 21.54 -6.48
C ALA A 309 -18.03 21.49 -5.72
N SER A 310 -19.04 20.91 -6.36
CA SER A 310 -20.31 20.65 -5.73
C SER A 310 -20.20 19.57 -4.63
N GLU A 311 -21.05 19.63 -3.64
CA GLU A 311 -21.08 18.60 -2.58
C GLU A 311 -21.49 17.22 -3.14
N ILE A 312 -22.29 17.17 -4.21
CA ILE A 312 -22.63 15.88 -4.84
C ILE A 312 -21.40 15.24 -5.48
N ASP A 313 -20.55 16.02 -6.19
CA ASP A 313 -19.35 15.48 -6.82
C ASP A 313 -18.33 14.99 -5.76
N LYS A 314 -18.18 15.74 -4.65
CA LYS A 314 -17.34 15.30 -3.52
C LYS A 314 -17.87 14.00 -2.91
N SER A 315 -19.17 13.92 -2.65
CA SER A 315 -19.78 12.72 -2.05
C SER A 315 -19.73 11.51 -2.99
N GLU A 316 -19.92 11.70 -4.29
CA GLU A 316 -19.76 10.61 -5.27
C GLU A 316 -18.34 10.07 -5.34
N THR A 317 -17.33 10.92 -5.07
CA THR A 317 -15.94 10.48 -4.99
C THR A 317 -15.69 9.66 -3.71
N THR A 318 -16.13 10.16 -2.53
CA THR A 318 -15.72 9.62 -1.23
C THR A 318 -16.70 8.61 -0.62
N GLN A 319 -17.88 8.44 -1.19
CA GLN A 319 -18.92 7.52 -0.72
C GLN A 319 -19.35 6.50 -1.77
N GLY A 320 -18.81 6.61 -2.97
CA GLY A 320 -19.09 5.67 -4.06
C GLY A 320 -18.24 4.41 -3.95
N TRP A 321 -18.81 3.26 -4.29
CA TRP A 321 -18.09 2.00 -4.33
C TRP A 321 -17.16 1.93 -5.55
N PHE A 322 -15.97 1.37 -5.39
CA PHE A 322 -15.04 1.17 -6.53
C PHE A 322 -15.65 0.28 -7.60
N VAL A 323 -16.12 -0.89 -7.19
CA VAL A 323 -16.86 -1.84 -8.02
C VAL A 323 -17.93 -2.52 -7.15
N PRO A 324 -18.91 -3.22 -7.74
CA PRO A 324 -19.97 -3.89 -6.97
C PRO A 324 -19.48 -4.89 -5.92
N THR A 325 -18.26 -5.40 -6.08
CA THR A 325 -17.65 -6.37 -5.17
C THR A 325 -16.73 -5.76 -4.11
N MET A 326 -16.68 -4.41 -4.04
CA MET A 326 -15.86 -3.66 -3.07
C MET A 326 -16.70 -2.62 -2.33
N PRO A 327 -17.46 -3.04 -1.29
CA PRO A 327 -18.28 -2.14 -0.47
C PRO A 327 -17.43 -1.07 0.22
N ASP A 328 -17.85 0.18 0.08
CA ASP A 328 -17.17 1.32 0.64
C ASP A 328 -17.45 1.46 2.14
N LEU A 329 -16.39 1.52 2.95
CA LEU A 329 -16.49 1.66 4.40
C LEU A 329 -16.78 3.12 4.79
N ASN A 330 -17.58 3.30 5.80
CA ASN A 330 -17.86 4.63 6.33
C ASN A 330 -16.82 5.04 7.39
N GLN A 331 -15.74 5.72 6.96
CA GLN A 331 -14.68 6.19 7.85
C GLN A 331 -15.12 7.39 8.74
N ASP A 332 -16.31 7.97 8.51
CA ASP A 332 -16.91 8.96 9.42
C ASP A 332 -17.54 8.29 10.66
N ASN A 333 -17.84 7.00 10.58
CA ASN A 333 -18.24 6.23 11.75
C ASN A 333 -17.04 6.00 12.69
N PRO A 334 -17.05 6.53 13.93
CA PRO A 334 -15.92 6.45 14.84
C PRO A 334 -15.56 5.02 15.25
N HIS A 335 -16.50 4.08 15.18
CA HIS A 335 -16.27 2.67 15.51
C HIS A 335 -15.54 1.97 14.39
N VAL A 336 -15.86 2.28 13.13
CA VAL A 336 -15.13 1.80 11.94
C VAL A 336 -13.70 2.33 11.98
N MET A 337 -13.53 3.65 12.21
CA MET A 337 -12.18 4.23 12.26
C MET A 337 -11.33 3.67 13.40
N LYS A 338 -11.90 3.48 14.60
CA LYS A 338 -11.15 2.88 15.72
C LYS A 338 -10.72 1.45 15.39
N TYR A 339 -11.57 0.67 14.72
CA TYR A 339 -11.22 -0.69 14.26
C TYR A 339 -10.03 -0.66 13.27
N LEU A 340 -10.06 0.23 12.28
CA LEU A 340 -9.02 0.36 11.26
C LEU A 340 -7.69 0.88 11.85
N ILE A 341 -7.74 1.85 12.77
CA ILE A 341 -6.57 2.34 13.51
C ILE A 341 -5.91 1.18 14.28
N GLN A 342 -6.71 0.42 15.04
CA GLN A 342 -6.21 -0.71 15.80
C GLN A 342 -5.67 -1.83 14.91
N ASN A 343 -6.26 -2.02 13.73
CA ASN A 343 -5.77 -2.98 12.75
C ASN A 343 -4.32 -2.66 12.33
N SER A 344 -4.03 -1.41 12.00
CA SER A 344 -2.65 -1.01 11.65
C SER A 344 -1.67 -1.22 12.81
N ILE A 345 -2.04 -0.79 14.02
CA ILE A 345 -1.22 -0.95 15.22
C ILE A 345 -0.96 -2.44 15.49
N TRP A 346 -1.98 -3.27 15.37
CA TRP A 346 -1.86 -4.71 15.57
C TRP A 346 -0.88 -5.37 14.60
N TRP A 347 -0.91 -5.01 13.31
CA TRP A 347 0.03 -5.53 12.32
C TRP A 347 1.45 -5.03 12.55
N ILE A 348 1.64 -3.76 12.91
CA ILE A 348 2.95 -3.21 13.28
C ILE A 348 3.55 -3.99 14.46
N GLU A 349 2.76 -4.29 15.49
CA GLU A 349 3.24 -5.01 16.67
C GLU A 349 3.39 -6.51 16.42
N THR A 350 2.46 -7.14 15.69
CA THR A 350 2.41 -8.59 15.50
C THR A 350 3.48 -9.08 14.53
N VAL A 351 3.68 -8.39 13.43
CA VAL A 351 4.58 -8.81 12.35
C VAL A 351 5.88 -8.02 12.36
N GLY A 352 5.86 -6.79 12.87
CA GLY A 352 7.05 -5.95 12.92
C GLY A 352 7.33 -5.24 11.59
N ILE A 353 6.29 -4.91 10.80
CA ILE A 353 6.44 -4.18 9.53
C ILE A 353 7.11 -2.82 9.73
N ASP A 354 7.80 -2.33 8.69
CA ASP A 354 8.57 -1.07 8.71
C ASP A 354 7.89 0.06 7.94
N GLY A 355 6.72 -0.17 7.40
CA GLY A 355 5.94 0.84 6.71
C GLY A 355 4.59 0.32 6.25
N ILE A 356 3.74 1.25 5.88
CA ILE A 356 2.44 0.98 5.28
C ILE A 356 2.35 1.73 3.96
N ARG A 357 1.87 1.06 2.91
CA ARG A 357 1.26 1.72 1.75
C ARG A 357 -0.24 1.66 1.94
N MET A 358 -0.89 2.83 1.94
CA MET A 358 -2.33 2.92 2.05
C MET A 358 -2.94 3.09 0.67
N ASP A 359 -3.70 2.08 0.28
CA ASP A 359 -4.46 2.03 -0.97
C ASP A 359 -5.51 3.14 -1.04
N THR A 360 -5.72 3.68 -2.24
CA THR A 360 -6.82 4.61 -2.53
C THR A 360 -7.01 5.73 -1.49
N TYR A 361 -5.92 6.24 -0.92
CA TYR A 361 -5.90 7.16 0.23
C TYR A 361 -6.88 8.34 0.11
N PRO A 362 -7.01 9.04 -1.05
CA PRO A 362 -7.88 10.21 -1.17
C PRO A 362 -9.38 9.90 -1.32
N TYR A 363 -9.76 8.64 -1.48
CA TYR A 363 -11.16 8.26 -1.62
C TYR A 363 -11.88 8.09 -0.28
N ALA A 364 -11.12 7.78 0.78
CA ALA A 364 -11.64 7.71 2.14
C ALA A 364 -11.87 9.10 2.73
N TYR A 365 -12.74 9.21 3.77
CA TYR A 365 -12.97 10.48 4.47
C TYR A 365 -11.69 11.07 5.04
N ALA A 366 -11.40 12.32 4.68
CA ALA A 366 -10.15 13.01 5.05
C ALA A 366 -9.96 13.10 6.57
N GLU A 367 -11.04 13.37 7.33
CA GLU A 367 -11.04 13.45 8.78
C GLU A 367 -10.68 12.11 9.44
N GLY A 368 -11.28 11.02 8.96
CA GLY A 368 -10.97 9.67 9.43
C GLY A 368 -9.51 9.29 9.14
N MET A 369 -9.03 9.56 7.94
CA MET A 369 -7.65 9.27 7.55
C MET A 369 -6.64 10.14 8.29
N ALA A 370 -6.96 11.40 8.56
CA ALA A 370 -6.14 12.29 9.40
C ALA A 370 -6.05 11.77 10.85
N GLN A 371 -7.15 11.29 11.42
CA GLN A 371 -7.19 10.67 12.74
C GLN A 371 -6.33 9.40 12.78
N TRP A 372 -6.43 8.56 11.75
CA TRP A 372 -5.61 7.37 11.62
C TRP A 372 -4.12 7.71 11.60
N MET A 373 -3.70 8.60 10.69
CA MET A 373 -2.30 9.02 10.58
C MET A 373 -1.78 9.66 11.86
N LYS A 374 -2.59 10.52 12.52
CA LYS A 374 -2.23 11.12 13.80
C LYS A 374 -2.02 10.07 14.90
N SER A 375 -2.85 9.02 14.91
CA SER A 375 -2.73 7.92 15.86
C SER A 375 -1.45 7.11 15.63
N ILE A 376 -1.12 6.81 14.36
CA ILE A 376 0.13 6.13 13.98
C ILE A 376 1.34 7.00 14.32
N ASP A 377 1.33 8.29 13.96
CA ASP A 377 2.45 9.20 14.23
C ASP A 377 2.69 9.41 15.73
N ASN A 378 1.61 9.46 16.53
CA ASN A 378 1.71 9.54 17.98
C ASN A 378 2.36 8.29 18.59
N GLU A 379 1.96 7.11 18.17
CA GLU A 379 2.48 5.84 18.70
C GLU A 379 3.88 5.52 18.16
N TYR A 380 4.13 5.81 16.86
CA TYR A 380 5.33 5.44 16.11
C TYR A 380 5.90 6.65 15.36
N PRO A 381 6.53 7.61 16.04
CA PRO A 381 6.94 8.89 15.41
C PRO A 381 7.95 8.72 14.27
N ASN A 382 8.74 7.65 14.29
CA ASN A 382 9.75 7.35 13.27
C ASN A 382 9.27 6.39 12.17
N PHE A 383 8.01 5.95 12.24
CA PHE A 383 7.39 5.10 11.24
C PHE A 383 6.98 5.91 10.01
N ASN A 384 6.96 5.27 8.83
CA ASN A 384 6.53 5.94 7.61
C ASN A 384 5.32 5.25 6.96
N VAL A 385 4.46 6.07 6.39
CA VAL A 385 3.30 5.66 5.62
C VAL A 385 3.31 6.41 4.30
N VAL A 386 3.12 5.69 3.20
CA VAL A 386 2.86 6.29 1.89
C VAL A 386 1.40 6.09 1.51
N GLY A 387 0.73 7.16 1.13
CA GLY A 387 -0.62 7.11 0.58
C GLY A 387 -0.60 7.08 -0.95
N GLU A 388 -1.40 6.20 -1.53
CA GLU A 388 -1.62 6.25 -2.97
C GLU A 388 -2.49 7.47 -3.30
N THR A 389 -1.86 8.44 -3.96
CA THR A 389 -2.49 9.69 -4.40
C THR A 389 -2.48 9.74 -5.92
N TRP A 390 -3.33 8.93 -6.56
CA TRP A 390 -3.32 8.76 -8.02
C TRP A 390 -3.93 9.97 -8.73
N VAL A 391 -3.13 11.02 -8.83
CA VAL A 391 -3.40 12.21 -9.64
C VAL A 391 -2.13 12.61 -10.39
N THR A 392 -2.28 13.08 -11.61
CA THR A 392 -1.13 13.45 -12.45
C THR A 392 -0.71 14.91 -12.30
N GLU A 393 -1.44 15.70 -11.51
CA GLU A 393 -1.14 17.10 -11.23
C GLU A 393 -0.40 17.25 -9.90
N PRO A 394 0.84 17.77 -9.89
CA PRO A 394 1.67 17.85 -8.69
C PRO A 394 1.03 18.61 -7.52
N ALA A 395 0.23 19.63 -7.80
CA ALA A 395 -0.44 20.40 -6.74
C ALA A 395 -1.45 19.55 -5.97
N TYR A 396 -2.18 18.66 -6.65
CA TYR A 396 -3.12 17.75 -6.00
C TYR A 396 -2.38 16.70 -5.16
N THR A 397 -1.27 16.15 -5.65
CA THR A 397 -0.44 15.22 -4.87
C THR A 397 0.15 15.89 -3.64
N ALA A 398 0.73 17.09 -3.79
CA ALA A 398 1.35 17.83 -2.70
C ALA A 398 0.34 18.26 -1.62
N ALA A 399 -0.92 18.51 -1.99
CA ALA A 399 -1.99 18.85 -1.06
C ALA A 399 -2.28 17.74 -0.04
N TRP A 400 -1.90 16.48 -0.31
CA TRP A 400 -2.07 15.35 0.60
C TRP A 400 -0.89 15.15 1.56
N GLN A 401 0.23 15.84 1.35
CA GLN A 401 1.35 15.69 2.27
C GLN A 401 1.09 16.41 3.61
N LYS A 402 1.63 15.87 4.69
CA LYS A 402 1.56 16.45 6.04
C LYS A 402 1.96 17.93 6.01
N ASP A 403 1.19 18.74 6.73
CA ASP A 403 1.39 20.19 6.89
C ASP A 403 1.35 20.98 5.56
N SER A 404 0.72 20.45 4.52
CA SER A 404 0.62 21.11 3.22
C SER A 404 -0.01 22.50 3.32
N ARG A 405 0.68 23.50 2.81
CA ARG A 405 0.19 24.89 2.71
C ARG A 405 -0.83 25.09 1.58
N LEU A 406 -1.09 24.07 0.80
CA LEU A 406 -2.06 24.12 -0.31
C LEU A 406 -3.50 23.85 0.15
N VAL A 407 -3.72 23.55 1.42
CA VAL A 407 -5.04 23.31 2.02
C VAL A 407 -5.26 24.20 3.24
N ASP A 408 -6.52 24.60 3.46
CA ASP A 408 -6.89 25.35 4.67
C ASP A 408 -7.32 24.39 5.78
N THR A 409 -6.45 24.22 6.76
CA THR A 409 -6.73 23.37 7.93
C THR A 409 -7.48 24.13 9.05
N THR A 410 -7.70 25.43 8.88
CA THR A 410 -8.36 26.28 9.88
C THR A 410 -9.85 26.44 9.68
N TYR A 411 -10.35 25.99 8.54
CA TYR A 411 -11.74 26.17 8.10
C TYR A 411 -12.18 27.65 8.17
N ASN A 412 -11.26 28.57 7.81
CA ASN A 412 -11.51 29.99 7.83
C ASN A 412 -12.16 30.44 6.50
N ALA A 413 -13.41 30.85 6.54
CA ALA A 413 -14.17 31.30 5.37
C ALA A 413 -13.49 32.41 4.53
N LYS A 414 -12.53 33.14 5.07
CA LYS A 414 -11.75 34.14 4.31
C LYS A 414 -10.65 33.53 3.47
N SER A 415 -10.06 32.42 3.86
CA SER A 415 -9.06 31.68 3.10
C SER A 415 -9.68 30.61 2.21
N ALA A 416 -10.88 30.12 2.51
CA ALA A 416 -11.62 29.11 1.75
C ALA A 416 -11.85 29.45 0.27
N SER A 417 -11.73 30.71 -0.13
CA SER A 417 -11.83 31.11 -1.55
C SER A 417 -10.59 30.77 -2.39
N LEU A 418 -9.48 30.33 -1.76
CA LEU A 418 -8.20 30.11 -2.45
C LEU A 418 -7.62 28.71 -2.24
N SER A 419 -8.12 27.94 -1.27
CA SER A 419 -7.65 26.60 -0.95
C SER A 419 -8.79 25.70 -0.47
N ALA A 420 -8.68 24.41 -0.71
CA ALA A 420 -9.65 23.45 -0.20
C ALA A 420 -9.61 23.39 1.33
N GLU A 421 -10.76 23.45 1.96
CA GLU A 421 -10.88 23.22 3.40
C GLU A 421 -10.80 21.72 3.69
N ARG A 422 -9.85 21.34 4.52
CA ARG A 422 -9.70 19.95 4.96
C ARG A 422 -8.72 19.84 6.12
N PRO A 423 -8.78 18.76 6.92
CA PRO A 423 -7.81 18.56 7.99
C PRO A 423 -6.38 18.38 7.45
N ASN A 424 -5.38 18.65 8.30
CA ASN A 424 -4.03 18.19 8.05
C ASN A 424 -4.03 16.66 7.93
N SER A 425 -3.52 16.14 6.84
CA SER A 425 -3.52 14.69 6.58
C SER A 425 -2.60 13.90 7.51
N TYR A 426 -1.56 14.55 8.07
CA TYR A 426 -0.44 13.92 8.77
C TYR A 426 0.32 12.87 7.91
N LEU A 427 -0.02 12.70 6.64
CA LEU A 427 0.61 11.75 5.71
C LEU A 427 2.01 12.24 5.33
N LYS A 428 3.05 11.50 5.74
CA LYS A 428 4.43 11.90 5.48
C LYS A 428 4.81 11.74 4.01
N THR A 429 4.41 10.63 3.40
CA THR A 429 4.81 10.28 2.03
C THR A 429 3.61 10.13 1.10
N VAL A 430 3.72 10.71 -0.09
CA VAL A 430 2.72 10.63 -1.18
C VAL A 430 3.33 9.96 -2.41
N MET A 431 2.49 9.29 -3.24
CA MET A 431 2.94 8.67 -4.49
C MET A 431 2.94 9.66 -5.65
N ASP A 432 4.04 9.72 -6.41
CA ASP A 432 4.25 10.68 -7.50
C ASP A 432 3.79 10.14 -8.86
N PHE A 433 2.50 10.06 -9.07
CA PHE A 433 1.93 9.71 -10.38
C PHE A 433 2.19 10.77 -11.45
N SER A 434 2.53 12.01 -11.06
CA SER A 434 2.83 13.06 -12.02
C SER A 434 4.18 12.85 -12.71
N PHE A 435 5.19 12.37 -11.99
CA PHE A 435 6.47 12.00 -12.59
C PHE A 435 6.31 10.81 -13.53
N PHE A 436 5.59 9.76 -13.09
CA PHE A 436 5.26 8.60 -13.91
C PHE A 436 4.59 9.02 -15.24
N ASP A 437 3.54 9.85 -15.19
CA ASP A 437 2.81 10.32 -16.39
C ASP A 437 3.74 11.07 -17.36
N ARG A 438 4.56 11.98 -16.82
CA ARG A 438 5.49 12.77 -17.64
C ARG A 438 6.59 11.91 -18.24
N LEU A 439 7.13 10.96 -17.48
CA LEU A 439 8.14 10.03 -17.96
C LEU A 439 7.58 9.10 -19.05
N SER A 440 6.36 8.59 -18.85
CA SER A 440 5.68 7.72 -19.81
C SER A 440 5.44 8.41 -21.15
N LYS A 441 5.20 9.71 -21.16
CA LYS A 441 5.11 10.52 -22.38
C LYS A 441 6.49 10.81 -22.98
N ALA A 442 7.45 11.19 -22.14
CA ALA A 442 8.80 11.56 -22.57
C ALA A 442 9.58 10.42 -23.24
N LYS A 443 9.38 9.17 -22.81
CA LYS A 443 10.13 8.01 -23.30
C LYS A 443 10.03 7.77 -24.82
N ASN A 444 8.95 8.25 -25.44
CA ASN A 444 8.67 8.11 -26.87
C ASN A 444 8.92 9.41 -27.66
N GLU A 445 9.42 10.46 -27.01
CA GLU A 445 9.67 11.76 -27.63
C GLU A 445 11.16 12.01 -27.74
N GLU A 446 11.64 12.38 -28.95
CA GLU A 446 13.06 12.73 -29.19
C GLU A 446 13.35 14.22 -29.22
N THR A 447 12.30 15.05 -29.24
CA THR A 447 12.44 16.49 -29.33
C THR A 447 12.76 17.11 -27.99
N ASP A 448 13.49 18.22 -28.00
CA ASP A 448 13.73 19.10 -26.86
C ASP A 448 12.91 20.40 -26.97
N GLY A 449 11.72 20.30 -27.55
CA GLY A 449 10.74 21.39 -27.60
C GLY A 449 10.37 21.88 -26.21
N TRP A 450 9.51 22.88 -26.11
CA TRP A 450 9.20 23.57 -24.84
C TRP A 450 8.66 22.64 -23.75
N TRP A 451 7.94 21.57 -24.15
CA TRP A 451 7.22 20.69 -23.24
C TRP A 451 7.43 19.19 -23.52
N GLU A 452 8.21 18.85 -24.54
CA GLU A 452 8.40 17.47 -25.01
C GLU A 452 9.73 16.89 -24.50
N GLY A 453 9.83 15.56 -24.61
CA GLY A 453 11.04 14.80 -24.33
C GLY A 453 11.58 15.03 -22.92
N LEU A 454 12.88 15.25 -22.80
CA LEU A 454 13.54 15.47 -21.50
C LEU A 454 13.08 16.77 -20.79
N ASN A 455 12.46 17.74 -21.50
CA ASN A 455 11.87 18.90 -20.86
C ASN A 455 10.66 18.55 -20.00
N ARG A 456 9.91 17.48 -20.29
CA ARG A 456 8.85 16.97 -19.40
C ARG A 456 9.42 16.57 -18.06
N ILE A 457 10.59 15.89 -18.07
CA ILE A 457 11.28 15.44 -16.88
C ILE A 457 11.85 16.62 -16.09
N TYR A 458 12.51 17.56 -16.79
CA TYR A 458 12.98 18.79 -16.17
C TYR A 458 11.84 19.54 -15.45
N ASN A 459 10.69 19.68 -16.11
CA ASN A 459 9.52 20.35 -15.56
C ASN A 459 8.85 19.60 -14.42
N SER A 460 9.09 18.27 -14.24
CA SER A 460 8.58 17.54 -13.10
C SER A 460 9.16 18.07 -11.78
N PHE A 461 10.46 18.33 -11.75
CA PHE A 461 11.16 18.80 -10.55
C PHE A 461 10.92 20.28 -10.25
N LEU A 462 10.43 21.06 -11.22
CA LEU A 462 10.02 22.45 -10.99
C LEU A 462 8.98 22.55 -9.85
N TYR A 463 8.12 21.55 -9.71
CA TYR A 463 7.02 21.55 -8.73
C TYR A 463 7.44 21.10 -7.31
N ASP A 464 8.73 20.84 -7.05
CA ASP A 464 9.20 20.46 -5.72
C ASP A 464 8.87 21.51 -4.66
N TYR A 465 8.74 22.79 -5.04
CA TYR A 465 8.33 23.86 -4.13
C TYR A 465 6.91 23.73 -3.59
N LEU A 466 6.06 22.89 -4.20
CA LEU A 466 4.69 22.64 -3.72
C LEU A 466 4.66 21.68 -2.53
N TYR A 467 5.64 20.77 -2.44
CA TYR A 467 5.74 19.81 -1.35
C TYR A 467 6.38 20.42 -0.11
N GLU A 468 5.86 20.07 1.07
CA GLU A 468 6.49 20.45 2.33
C GLU A 468 7.79 19.68 2.55
N ASP A 469 7.82 18.42 2.13
CA ASP A 469 9.02 17.58 2.16
C ASP A 469 9.20 16.80 0.84
N PRO A 470 9.95 17.35 -0.12
CA PRO A 470 10.22 16.66 -1.39
C PRO A 470 11.05 15.38 -1.26
N ASP A 471 11.74 15.14 -0.13
CA ASP A 471 12.48 13.92 0.13
C ASP A 471 11.52 12.76 0.50
N ASN A 472 10.31 13.07 0.98
CA ASN A 472 9.25 12.13 1.28
C ASN A 472 8.19 12.06 0.18
N VAL A 473 8.60 11.96 -1.07
CA VAL A 473 7.74 11.69 -2.23
C VAL A 473 8.18 10.38 -2.86
N MET A 474 7.31 9.38 -2.90
CA MET A 474 7.62 8.08 -3.49
C MET A 474 7.41 8.12 -5.00
N THR A 475 8.48 7.91 -5.74
CA THR A 475 8.51 8.00 -7.19
C THR A 475 8.77 6.65 -7.83
N PHE A 476 8.17 6.41 -8.97
CA PHE A 476 8.26 5.14 -9.71
C PHE A 476 8.19 5.39 -11.23
N ILE A 477 8.60 4.38 -12.00
CA ILE A 477 8.53 4.40 -13.47
C ILE A 477 7.49 3.43 -14.01
N GLU A 478 7.09 2.46 -13.21
CA GLU A 478 6.05 1.47 -13.47
C GLU A 478 5.59 0.85 -12.15
N ASN A 479 4.38 0.32 -12.11
CA ASN A 479 3.84 -0.46 -11.01
C ASN A 479 2.79 -1.47 -11.51
N HIS A 480 2.08 -2.14 -10.60
CA HIS A 480 1.08 -3.16 -10.94
C HIS A 480 -0.21 -2.61 -11.60
N ASP A 481 -0.39 -1.29 -11.58
CA ASP A 481 -1.57 -0.60 -12.13
C ASP A 481 -1.27 0.18 -13.41
N THR A 482 -0.01 0.17 -13.84
CA THR A 482 0.45 0.90 -15.02
C THR A 482 1.07 -0.05 -16.04
N ASP A 483 1.25 0.43 -17.27
CA ASP A 483 2.05 -0.29 -18.26
C ASP A 483 3.47 -0.52 -17.74
N ARG A 484 4.08 -1.63 -18.14
CA ARG A 484 5.52 -1.82 -17.98
C ARG A 484 6.26 -0.76 -18.79
N PHE A 485 7.40 -0.29 -18.28
CA PHE A 485 8.17 0.77 -18.96
C PHE A 485 8.60 0.36 -20.38
N LEU A 486 8.97 -0.90 -20.55
CA LEU A 486 9.32 -1.47 -21.85
C LEU A 486 8.12 -1.76 -22.75
N GLY A 487 6.90 -1.62 -22.25
CA GLY A 487 5.68 -1.64 -23.06
C GLY A 487 5.69 -0.53 -24.12
N ASN A 488 4.93 -0.73 -25.20
CA ASN A 488 4.78 0.26 -26.26
C ASN A 488 6.08 0.62 -27.00
N GLY A 489 6.98 -0.35 -27.16
CA GLY A 489 8.16 -0.22 -28.01
C GLY A 489 9.34 0.57 -27.44
N CYS A 490 9.36 0.79 -26.12
CA CYS A 490 10.48 1.42 -25.45
C CYS A 490 11.70 0.48 -25.39
N ASP A 491 12.90 1.04 -25.47
CA ASP A 491 14.14 0.27 -25.46
C ASP A 491 14.82 0.21 -24.06
N THR A 492 15.78 -0.70 -23.92
CA THR A 492 16.56 -0.88 -22.68
C THR A 492 17.44 0.32 -22.35
N LEU A 493 17.87 1.12 -23.32
CA LEU A 493 18.69 2.31 -23.08
C LEU A 493 17.82 3.41 -22.45
N SER A 494 16.61 3.60 -22.92
CA SER A 494 15.62 4.50 -22.33
C SER A 494 15.22 4.06 -20.91
N LEU A 495 15.08 2.76 -20.66
CA LEU A 495 14.87 2.21 -19.31
C LEU A 495 16.04 2.57 -18.38
N LYS A 496 17.29 2.46 -18.82
CA LYS A 496 18.46 2.87 -18.04
C LYS A 496 18.46 4.37 -17.72
N GLN A 497 18.01 5.23 -18.65
CA GLN A 497 17.86 6.65 -18.40
C GLN A 497 16.84 6.93 -17.29
N ALA A 498 15.66 6.29 -17.36
CA ALA A 498 14.61 6.41 -16.37
C ALA A 498 15.07 5.92 -14.98
N LEU A 499 15.73 4.77 -14.91
CA LEU A 499 16.26 4.23 -13.66
C LEU A 499 17.42 5.05 -13.08
N ALA A 500 18.27 5.63 -13.91
CA ALA A 500 19.33 6.54 -13.46
C ALA A 500 18.72 7.77 -12.76
N LEU A 501 17.68 8.36 -13.33
CA LEU A 501 16.96 9.46 -12.71
C LEU A 501 16.26 9.00 -11.43
N LEU A 502 15.45 7.95 -11.49
CA LEU A 502 14.70 7.42 -10.36
C LEU A 502 15.58 7.22 -9.12
N LEU A 503 16.81 6.68 -9.33
CA LEU A 503 17.70 6.28 -8.24
C LEU A 503 18.66 7.40 -7.77
N THR A 504 18.72 8.55 -8.45
CA THR A 504 19.66 9.62 -8.13
C THR A 504 19.02 10.96 -7.76
N VAL A 505 17.76 11.19 -8.10
CA VAL A 505 17.03 12.41 -7.72
C VAL A 505 16.57 12.39 -6.26
N ARG A 506 16.09 13.54 -5.77
CA ARG A 506 15.46 13.65 -4.43
C ARG A 506 14.10 12.96 -4.45
N ARG A 507 14.01 11.77 -3.95
CA ARG A 507 12.75 11.00 -3.86
C ARG A 507 13.01 9.69 -3.11
N ILE A 508 11.92 8.99 -2.76
CA ILE A 508 11.94 7.59 -2.33
C ILE A 508 11.64 6.74 -3.57
N PRO A 509 12.63 6.04 -4.13
CA PRO A 509 12.41 5.25 -5.35
C PRO A 509 11.66 3.94 -5.07
N GLN A 510 10.70 3.61 -5.96
CA GLN A 510 10.03 2.32 -6.01
C GLN A 510 10.35 1.63 -7.33
N LEU A 511 10.80 0.38 -7.26
CA LEU A 511 10.96 -0.55 -8.37
C LEU A 511 9.81 -1.55 -8.39
N TYR A 512 9.39 -1.98 -9.56
CA TYR A 512 8.42 -3.05 -9.72
C TYR A 512 9.12 -4.36 -10.07
N TYR A 513 8.67 -5.49 -9.51
CA TYR A 513 9.32 -6.78 -9.73
C TYR A 513 9.45 -7.10 -11.23
N GLY A 514 10.61 -7.60 -11.61
CA GLY A 514 10.91 -7.96 -12.98
C GLY A 514 11.43 -6.82 -13.88
N THR A 515 11.47 -5.56 -13.40
CA THR A 515 12.14 -4.45 -14.12
C THR A 515 13.58 -4.79 -14.40
N GLU A 516 14.27 -5.39 -13.43
CA GLU A 516 15.69 -5.79 -13.48
C GLU A 516 16.00 -6.90 -14.46
N ILE A 517 14.98 -7.65 -14.89
CA ILE A 517 15.08 -8.73 -15.89
C ILE A 517 14.26 -8.43 -17.15
N LEU A 518 13.98 -7.16 -17.40
CA LEU A 518 13.34 -6.67 -18.61
C LEU A 518 11.92 -7.22 -18.86
N MET A 519 11.16 -7.53 -17.80
CA MET A 519 9.75 -7.91 -17.95
C MET A 519 8.97 -6.80 -18.65
N ASN A 520 8.05 -7.21 -19.51
CA ASN A 520 7.28 -6.34 -20.40
C ASN A 520 5.77 -6.62 -20.27
N GLY A 521 4.92 -5.72 -20.73
CA GLY A 521 3.47 -5.86 -20.73
C GLY A 521 2.74 -4.53 -20.82
N THR A 522 1.49 -4.56 -21.29
CA THR A 522 0.62 -3.38 -21.40
C THR A 522 -0.77 -3.66 -20.86
N LYS A 523 -1.39 -2.67 -20.25
CA LYS A 523 -2.78 -2.76 -19.78
C LYS A 523 -3.81 -2.79 -20.91
N GLU A 524 -3.43 -2.44 -22.12
CA GLU A 524 -4.30 -2.58 -23.30
C GLU A 524 -4.69 -4.04 -23.57
N VAL A 525 -3.82 -4.99 -23.18
CA VAL A 525 -4.11 -6.42 -23.27
C VAL A 525 -4.99 -6.85 -22.08
N THR A 526 -4.47 -6.83 -20.89
CA THR A 526 -5.17 -7.06 -19.61
C THR A 526 -4.32 -6.57 -18.44
N ASP A 527 -4.90 -6.41 -17.26
CA ASP A 527 -4.11 -6.22 -16.03
C ASP A 527 -3.13 -7.36 -15.78
N GLY A 528 -3.48 -8.59 -16.17
CA GLY A 528 -2.60 -9.76 -16.04
C GLY A 528 -1.34 -9.69 -16.90
N ASP A 529 -1.36 -8.94 -18.00
CA ASP A 529 -0.19 -8.78 -18.88
C ASP A 529 0.94 -7.98 -18.19
N VAL A 530 0.59 -6.99 -17.40
CA VAL A 530 1.57 -6.24 -16.58
C VAL A 530 1.91 -6.95 -15.26
N ARG A 531 1.17 -8.01 -14.90
CA ARG A 531 1.26 -8.78 -13.66
C ARG A 531 1.67 -10.24 -13.91
N CYS A 532 2.53 -10.46 -14.90
CA CYS A 532 3.05 -11.79 -15.25
C CYS A 532 3.83 -12.43 -14.11
N ASP A 533 3.92 -13.76 -14.11
CA ASP A 533 4.75 -14.51 -13.17
C ASP A 533 6.24 -14.17 -13.31
N PHE A 534 6.93 -14.10 -12.18
CA PHE A 534 8.40 -14.00 -12.19
C PHE A 534 8.99 -15.35 -12.63
N PRO A 535 9.84 -15.37 -13.68
CA PRO A 535 10.32 -16.63 -14.25
C PRO A 535 11.23 -17.39 -13.27
N GLY A 536 10.90 -18.63 -12.97
CA GLY A 536 11.59 -19.46 -11.99
C GLY A 536 10.96 -19.42 -10.60
N GLY A 537 9.90 -18.63 -10.41
CA GLY A 537 9.17 -18.55 -9.16
C GLY A 537 8.25 -19.74 -8.89
N PHE A 538 7.95 -20.55 -9.88
CA PHE A 538 6.91 -21.57 -9.75
C PHE A 538 7.38 -22.97 -10.12
N PRO A 539 6.86 -24.01 -9.45
CA PRO A 539 7.16 -25.38 -9.81
C PRO A 539 6.82 -25.65 -11.29
N GLY A 540 7.76 -26.23 -12.01
CA GLY A 540 7.62 -26.54 -13.44
C GLY A 540 8.08 -25.46 -14.40
N ASP A 541 8.58 -24.32 -13.91
CA ASP A 541 9.19 -23.30 -14.75
C ASP A 541 10.45 -23.86 -15.47
N THR A 542 10.55 -23.54 -16.75
CA THR A 542 11.66 -24.05 -17.60
C THR A 542 12.94 -23.26 -17.47
N ARG A 543 12.88 -22.05 -16.87
CA ARG A 543 14.04 -21.21 -16.57
C ARG A 543 13.90 -20.58 -15.19
N ASN A 544 15.01 -20.14 -14.61
CA ASN A 544 15.05 -19.54 -13.30
C ASN A 544 15.79 -18.18 -13.34
N ALA A 545 15.05 -17.08 -13.44
CA ALA A 545 15.65 -15.74 -13.51
C ALA A 545 16.18 -15.23 -12.15
N PHE A 546 15.97 -15.95 -11.07
CA PHE A 546 16.66 -15.67 -9.80
C PHE A 546 18.17 -15.91 -9.87
N THR A 547 18.64 -16.70 -10.82
CA THR A 547 20.08 -17.02 -10.99
C THR A 547 20.63 -16.46 -12.30
N ALA A 548 21.93 -16.20 -12.33
CA ALA A 548 22.60 -15.68 -13.53
C ALA A 548 22.52 -16.65 -14.71
N GLU A 549 22.53 -17.96 -14.45
CA GLU A 549 22.45 -19.01 -15.47
C GLU A 549 21.06 -19.08 -16.12
N GLY A 550 20.03 -18.74 -15.40
CA GLY A 550 18.66 -18.75 -15.90
C GLY A 550 18.21 -17.45 -16.55
N ARG A 551 18.99 -16.38 -16.42
CA ARG A 551 18.79 -15.09 -17.11
C ARG A 551 19.43 -15.12 -18.50
N SER A 552 18.82 -14.45 -19.49
CA SER A 552 19.47 -14.20 -20.79
C SER A 552 20.68 -13.28 -20.62
N ALA A 553 21.51 -13.15 -21.67
CA ALA A 553 22.64 -12.22 -21.66
C ALA A 553 22.20 -10.76 -21.44
N GLU A 554 21.08 -10.37 -22.02
CA GLU A 554 20.51 -9.02 -21.90
C GLU A 554 19.94 -8.79 -20.51
N GLU A 555 19.19 -9.75 -19.95
CA GLU A 555 18.68 -9.72 -18.58
C GLU A 555 19.82 -9.64 -17.56
N ASN A 556 20.89 -10.43 -17.74
CA ASN A 556 22.09 -10.35 -16.89
C ASN A 556 22.78 -8.99 -16.99
N ALA A 557 22.88 -8.43 -18.20
CA ALA A 557 23.47 -7.12 -18.40
C ALA A 557 22.65 -6.02 -17.69
N MET A 558 21.32 -6.11 -17.74
CA MET A 558 20.43 -5.16 -17.06
C MET A 558 20.47 -5.35 -15.54
N PHE A 559 20.35 -6.58 -15.04
CA PHE A 559 20.45 -6.91 -13.62
C PHE A 559 21.76 -6.39 -13.01
N ASN A 560 22.89 -6.69 -13.66
CA ASN A 560 24.20 -6.25 -13.18
C ASN A 560 24.37 -4.72 -13.22
N TRP A 561 23.81 -4.05 -14.22
CA TRP A 561 23.83 -2.60 -14.30
C TRP A 561 23.03 -1.98 -13.16
N LEU A 562 21.80 -2.45 -12.93
CA LEU A 562 20.91 -1.96 -11.89
C LEU A 562 21.48 -2.28 -10.49
N SER A 563 21.95 -3.51 -10.27
CA SER A 563 22.54 -3.94 -9.00
C SER A 563 23.74 -3.05 -8.60
N ARG A 564 24.64 -2.72 -9.55
CA ARG A 564 25.75 -1.80 -9.27
C ARG A 564 25.30 -0.42 -8.83
N LEU A 565 24.28 0.11 -9.48
CA LEU A 565 23.72 1.42 -9.13
C LEU A 565 23.02 1.40 -7.76
N LEU A 566 22.28 0.34 -7.44
CA LEU A 566 21.61 0.15 -6.16
C LEU A 566 22.62 0.00 -5.02
N HIS A 567 23.66 -0.81 -5.19
CA HIS A 567 24.72 -0.95 -4.18
C HIS A 567 25.52 0.34 -3.98
N TRP A 568 25.79 1.09 -5.05
CA TRP A 568 26.45 2.40 -4.94
C TRP A 568 25.55 3.42 -4.19
N ARG A 569 24.23 3.37 -4.43
CA ARG A 569 23.25 4.25 -3.77
C ARG A 569 23.12 3.96 -2.27
N ARG A 570 23.26 2.70 -1.88
CA ARG A 570 23.05 2.25 -0.50
C ARG A 570 24.03 2.95 0.46
N GLY A 571 23.49 3.72 1.41
CA GLY A 571 24.29 4.47 2.39
C GLY A 571 25.06 5.66 1.81
N ASN A 572 24.74 6.10 0.58
CA ASN A 572 25.40 7.24 -0.05
C ASN A 572 24.76 8.57 0.34
N ASP A 573 25.44 9.34 1.19
CA ASP A 573 24.97 10.65 1.66
C ASP A 573 24.77 11.68 0.52
N ILE A 574 25.48 11.55 -0.60
CA ILE A 574 25.27 12.42 -1.77
C ILE A 574 23.82 12.30 -2.24
N ILE A 575 23.26 11.08 -2.23
CA ILE A 575 21.89 10.82 -2.69
C ILE A 575 20.87 11.22 -1.62
N THR A 576 21.12 10.89 -0.36
CA THR A 576 20.12 11.08 0.72
C THR A 576 20.06 12.50 1.24
N ARG A 577 21.18 13.25 1.21
CA ARG A 577 21.33 14.59 1.80
C ARG A 577 21.74 15.67 0.81
N GLY A 578 22.26 15.28 -0.36
CA GLY A 578 22.83 16.20 -1.33
C GLY A 578 21.80 17.18 -1.88
N LYS A 579 22.22 18.39 -2.11
CA LYS A 579 21.45 19.39 -2.84
C LYS A 579 21.35 18.99 -4.30
N MET A 580 20.16 19.09 -4.89
CA MET A 580 19.94 18.84 -6.29
C MET A 580 20.13 20.13 -7.10
N LYS A 581 20.80 20.02 -8.25
CA LYS A 581 20.83 21.03 -9.30
C LYS A 581 20.64 20.35 -10.64
N HIS A 582 19.85 20.94 -11.51
CA HIS A 582 19.64 20.45 -12.87
C HIS A 582 19.63 21.58 -13.87
N PHE A 583 19.86 21.24 -15.13
CA PHE A 583 19.97 22.20 -16.23
C PHE A 583 18.88 21.92 -17.24
N ILE A 584 18.29 22.98 -17.79
CA ILE A 584 17.33 22.83 -18.91
C ILE A 584 18.00 22.00 -20.01
N PRO A 585 17.35 20.94 -20.52
CA PRO A 585 17.87 20.15 -21.62
C PRO A 585 18.34 21.01 -22.80
N HIS A 586 19.50 20.70 -23.31
CA HIS A 586 20.11 21.46 -24.42
C HIS A 586 20.71 20.48 -25.43
N ASN A 587 20.34 20.62 -26.72
CA ASN A 587 20.73 19.70 -27.79
C ASN A 587 20.41 18.23 -27.45
N GLY A 588 19.27 17.99 -26.79
CA GLY A 588 18.87 16.65 -26.37
C GLY A 588 19.67 16.07 -25.19
N ILE A 589 20.53 16.85 -24.55
CA ILE A 589 21.29 16.43 -23.36
C ILE A 589 20.63 17.02 -22.10
N TYR A 590 20.32 16.16 -21.13
CA TYR A 590 19.86 16.56 -19.81
C TYR A 590 20.91 16.23 -18.75
N VAL A 591 21.20 17.19 -17.87
CA VAL A 591 22.18 17.06 -16.77
C VAL A 591 21.52 17.37 -15.46
N VAL A 592 21.64 16.42 -14.51
CA VAL A 592 21.20 16.53 -13.12
C VAL A 592 22.37 16.25 -12.20
N SER A 593 22.50 16.94 -11.09
CA SER A 593 23.54 16.68 -10.10
C SER A 593 22.98 16.63 -8.69
N ARG A 594 23.69 15.91 -7.83
CA ARG A 594 23.54 15.95 -6.37
C ARG A 594 24.92 16.26 -5.78
N GLU A 595 24.96 17.12 -4.76
CA GLU A 595 26.20 17.51 -4.08
C GLU A 595 26.01 17.50 -2.58
N TYR A 596 26.98 16.93 -1.85
CA TYR A 596 27.05 16.94 -0.40
C TYR A 596 28.50 16.98 0.08
N ASN A 597 28.81 17.99 0.89
CA ASN A 597 30.15 18.17 1.51
C ASN A 597 31.34 18.14 0.50
N GLY A 598 31.18 18.80 -0.64
CA GLY A 598 32.21 18.92 -1.66
C GLY A 598 32.40 17.66 -2.53
N ARG A 599 31.59 16.65 -2.35
CA ARG A 599 31.47 15.49 -3.24
C ARG A 599 30.18 15.57 -4.03
N GLY A 600 30.19 15.11 -5.27
CA GLY A 600 28.97 15.16 -6.09
C GLY A 600 28.83 13.99 -7.03
N VAL A 601 27.64 13.82 -7.56
CA VAL A 601 27.31 12.94 -8.65
C VAL A 601 26.62 13.74 -9.75
N ILE A 602 26.99 13.48 -10.99
CA ILE A 602 26.39 14.08 -12.18
C ILE A 602 25.77 12.97 -13.00
N VAL A 603 24.50 13.09 -13.32
CA VAL A 603 23.78 12.23 -14.26
C VAL A 603 23.66 12.96 -15.57
N ILE A 604 24.14 12.38 -16.64
CA ILE A 604 24.10 12.93 -17.98
C ILE A 604 23.33 11.98 -18.89
N LEU A 605 22.28 12.48 -19.50
CA LEU A 605 21.40 11.71 -20.41
C LEU A 605 21.46 12.32 -21.81
N ASN A 606 21.79 11.52 -22.81
CA ASN A 606 21.52 11.85 -24.20
C ASN A 606 20.14 11.29 -24.57
N GLY A 607 19.11 12.12 -24.61
CA GLY A 607 17.74 11.72 -24.94
C GLY A 607 17.47 11.50 -26.44
N THR A 608 18.50 11.53 -27.29
CA THR A 608 18.33 11.41 -28.74
C THR A 608 18.90 10.11 -29.28
N SER A 609 18.44 9.71 -30.46
CA SER A 609 18.96 8.60 -31.24
C SER A 609 20.30 8.93 -31.99
N LYS A 610 20.87 10.11 -31.75
CA LYS A 610 22.11 10.60 -32.40
C LYS A 610 23.22 10.78 -31.36
N GLN A 611 24.46 10.68 -31.84
CA GLN A 611 25.61 11.09 -31.05
C GLN A 611 25.53 12.62 -30.79
N GLN A 612 25.81 12.99 -29.54
CA GLN A 612 25.82 14.39 -29.11
C GLN A 612 27.20 14.77 -28.52
N THR A 613 27.51 16.03 -28.54
CA THR A 613 28.72 16.56 -27.88
C THR A 613 28.31 17.49 -26.74
N LEU A 614 28.86 17.25 -25.56
CA LEU A 614 28.61 18.07 -24.37
C LEU A 614 29.38 19.37 -24.43
N ASP A 615 28.69 20.51 -24.27
CA ASP A 615 29.33 21.79 -23.95
C ASP A 615 29.54 21.90 -22.44
N ALA A 616 30.71 21.50 -21.96
CA ALA A 616 31.01 21.45 -20.54
C ALA A 616 31.01 22.85 -19.89
N ALA A 617 31.28 23.93 -20.64
CA ALA A 617 31.28 25.30 -20.12
C ALA A 617 29.90 25.71 -19.58
N ARG A 618 28.84 25.14 -20.14
CA ARG A 618 27.45 25.34 -19.66
C ARG A 618 27.26 24.85 -18.22
N TYR A 619 28.00 23.83 -17.79
CA TYR A 619 27.84 23.14 -16.51
C TYR A 619 28.90 23.52 -15.46
N ARG A 620 29.61 24.62 -15.67
CA ARG A 620 30.68 25.09 -14.76
C ARG A 620 30.23 25.27 -13.32
N GLU A 621 28.98 25.58 -13.07
CA GLU A 621 28.42 25.73 -11.73
C GLU A 621 28.52 24.46 -10.88
N LEU A 622 28.60 23.28 -11.48
CA LEU A 622 28.74 22.02 -10.77
C LEU A 622 30.08 21.91 -10.04
N PHE A 623 31.07 22.69 -10.45
CA PHE A 623 32.44 22.63 -9.97
C PHE A 623 32.92 23.94 -9.35
N ALA A 624 32.01 24.78 -8.86
CA ALA A 624 32.34 26.13 -8.31
C ALA A 624 33.30 26.08 -7.13
N GLY A 625 33.43 24.95 -6.43
CA GLY A 625 34.43 24.73 -5.37
C GLY A 625 35.74 24.11 -5.83
N LEU A 626 35.85 23.71 -7.09
CA LEU A 626 37.05 23.14 -7.68
C LEU A 626 37.73 24.25 -8.52
N ALA A 627 39.06 24.33 -8.50
CA ALA A 627 39.82 25.36 -9.23
C ALA A 627 39.62 25.14 -10.77
N THR A 628 38.62 25.83 -11.32
CA THR A 628 38.42 25.91 -12.78
C THR A 628 38.90 27.31 -13.21
N THR A 629 40.08 27.39 -13.83
CA THR A 629 40.55 28.57 -14.52
C THR A 629 40.03 28.55 -15.95
N ASP A 630 39.34 29.63 -16.32
CA ASP A 630 38.85 29.88 -17.66
C ASP A 630 37.82 28.89 -18.23
N ASN A 631 37.38 29.13 -19.45
CA ASN A 631 36.33 28.34 -20.18
C ASN A 631 36.72 26.87 -20.47
N ASN A 632 37.84 26.39 -19.93
CA ASN A 632 38.29 25.01 -20.17
C ASN A 632 38.02 24.16 -18.91
N ILE A 633 36.87 23.51 -18.88
CA ILE A 633 36.51 22.57 -17.82
C ILE A 633 37.16 21.23 -18.11
N SER A 634 37.88 20.70 -17.15
CA SER A 634 38.47 19.35 -17.18
C SER A 634 38.53 18.81 -15.76
N VAL A 635 37.50 18.05 -15.36
CA VAL A 635 37.37 17.51 -14.01
C VAL A 635 37.44 15.99 -14.07
N PRO A 636 38.37 15.37 -13.30
CA PRO A 636 38.42 13.93 -13.20
C PRO A 636 37.20 13.45 -12.41
N THR A 637 36.46 12.51 -13.00
CA THR A 637 35.29 11.86 -12.41
C THR A 637 35.43 10.35 -12.53
N LYS A 638 34.59 9.63 -11.79
CA LYS A 638 34.52 8.16 -11.86
C LYS A 638 33.11 7.75 -12.28
N ASP A 639 33.02 6.96 -13.35
CA ASP A 639 31.75 6.35 -13.75
C ASP A 639 31.31 5.31 -12.70
N VAL A 640 30.17 5.52 -12.11
CA VAL A 640 29.58 4.68 -11.05
C VAL A 640 29.36 3.24 -11.54
N ILE A 641 28.94 3.07 -12.79
CA ILE A 641 28.59 1.75 -13.34
C ILE A 641 29.82 0.94 -13.72
N THR A 642 30.77 1.56 -14.38
CA THR A 642 31.95 0.86 -14.90
C THR A 642 33.16 0.93 -13.96
N GLY A 643 33.15 1.86 -13.02
CA GLY A 643 34.28 2.13 -12.14
C GLY A 643 35.47 2.85 -12.83
N LYS A 644 35.36 3.16 -14.12
CA LYS A 644 36.42 3.80 -14.90
C LYS A 644 36.52 5.30 -14.61
N GLN A 645 37.76 5.82 -14.70
CA GLN A 645 38.01 7.24 -14.71
C GLN A 645 37.48 7.86 -16.01
N VAL A 646 36.75 8.96 -15.91
CA VAL A 646 36.20 9.70 -17.05
C VAL A 646 36.50 11.17 -16.81
N MET A 647 37.07 11.83 -17.80
CA MET A 647 37.22 13.30 -17.72
C MET A 647 35.95 13.97 -18.16
N PHE A 648 35.32 14.68 -17.22
CA PHE A 648 34.23 15.59 -17.56
C PHE A 648 34.85 16.87 -18.13
N GLY A 649 34.56 17.16 -19.40
CA GLY A 649 35.19 18.30 -20.05
C GLY A 649 34.63 18.63 -21.42
N ASN A 650 35.21 19.66 -22.04
CA ASN A 650 34.82 20.09 -23.38
C ASN A 650 35.01 18.96 -24.40
N ASN A 651 34.11 18.88 -25.35
CA ASN A 651 34.11 17.85 -26.41
C ASN A 651 33.82 16.42 -25.93
N MET A 652 33.27 16.24 -24.71
CA MET A 652 32.81 14.93 -24.29
C MET A 652 31.71 14.42 -25.24
N SER A 653 31.97 13.29 -25.88
CA SER A 653 31.02 12.69 -26.81
C SER A 653 30.09 11.71 -26.08
N LEU A 654 28.82 11.82 -26.37
CA LEU A 654 27.75 10.97 -25.82
C LEU A 654 27.15 10.13 -26.95
N SER A 655 27.23 8.83 -26.86
CA SER A 655 26.57 7.91 -27.79
C SER A 655 25.03 8.10 -27.79
N PRO A 656 24.32 7.62 -28.82
CA PRO A 656 22.85 7.61 -28.83
C PRO A 656 22.27 7.00 -27.56
N ARG A 657 21.29 7.66 -26.93
CA ARG A 657 20.61 7.19 -25.70
C ARG A 657 21.53 6.86 -24.53
N GLN A 658 22.77 7.40 -24.52
CA GLN A 658 23.72 7.12 -23.46
C GLN A 658 23.28 7.70 -22.12
N THR A 659 23.50 6.92 -21.08
CA THR A 659 23.43 7.32 -19.67
C THR A 659 24.82 7.28 -19.06
N LEU A 660 25.26 8.37 -18.43
CA LEU A 660 26.46 8.42 -17.62
C LEU A 660 26.12 8.87 -16.20
N ILE A 661 26.69 8.22 -15.20
CA ILE A 661 26.57 8.57 -13.78
C ILE A 661 27.98 8.74 -13.26
N LEU A 662 28.40 9.98 -13.08
CA LEU A 662 29.78 10.38 -12.80
C LEU A 662 29.91 10.95 -11.38
N GLU A 663 30.69 10.32 -10.51
CA GLU A 663 31.02 10.81 -9.17
C GLU A 663 32.35 11.58 -9.19
N TYR A 664 32.41 12.71 -8.42
CA TYR A 664 33.60 13.57 -8.28
C TYR A 664 33.84 13.97 -6.83
#